data_3d6c8b2de02f810e1ec26f42f8cfa450
#
_entry.id   3d6c8b2de02f810e1ec26f42f8cfa450
#
_cell.length_a   1.000
_cell.length_b   1.000
_cell.length_c   1.000
_cell.angle_alpha   90.00
_cell.angle_beta   90.00
_cell.angle_gamma   90.00
#
_symmetry.space_group_name_H-M   'P 1'
#
loop_
_entity.id
_entity.type
_entity.pdbx_description
1 polymer ?
#
loop_
_entity_poly.entity_id
_entity_poly.type
_entity_poly.pdbx_seq_one_letter_code
_entity_poly.pdbx_strand_id
1 'polypeptide(L)'
;MQRVRERLLFSPSDLGAFLACEHLTQLELAVTLGEGRRPGYENSYAELLRSKGQEHEAAFLATLRAEGRSVVEVRLDGRRDFEAGTRRTAEAMRAGADYVYQAVFFADGWRGIADFLERVDRPSALGPWSYQVLDTKLARHPRPEHALQLSFYSQALGHTQELSPDLAYVVLGTRVRVPIRLADVTAYFRRVRERFGAAVTARSRTSPYPCDHCAFCDFRDLCEDRLEQEDHVVRVARIQRGQVKRLLVVGVDTLTGLAEMAPGTPVAKIAPSTLDGLREQAGLQLIRQRTGALEWHALDLEPGRGFAALPPRSPGDLVFDLEGHPFFEPARGLEYLFGVLLLDDEPRYQAFWAHDHEGERRAFEGLVDLVHARLERHPNLHVYHFSGSEPSTLKRLMAEHSTRDAQVDDLLRRQVFVDLHAILRRAVRAGVPSYSLKEVEALFGFVRSGAVQSGTQAILHYERWLHQKADGLLDEIEAYNREDCRATLGLLEWLHRVRPTDLAWPEAPDPRALSPEATEAMDARQLLRQELVDGAEPESARWLAGELLEYHRREARPAWWAYYDRLGKSPEELLEDTEAIAYLTVDRDTPPEAQRRSLAHTLIFPIQDHKVRPGTPVHDPATGRTAGDIVEIDDTSGALGRVRLLRGPSLASRPLPEALVAGGPIDDRAQRAAVLRLAESIRAGDGRYPALRAILARERPSILGVAPGGSVQTTDVEAMKALALGLDSSYLFLQGPPGTGKTWTGARLVVALLGRGRRVGIAAQSHKAIHNLLGEIEKVARDAGVVFKGLKKSSGSSDSEYAGPFITSDDDNARFEQAGPDVQLLAGTAWLFSRPGLDGRLDDLVIDEAGQVSLADALAMGTAARNLIL
;
A
#
# COMPACT_ATOMS: atom_id res chain seq x y z
N MET A 1 -22.05 22.44 10.59
CA MET A 1 -23.02 23.52 10.18
C MET A 1 -23.41 24.41 11.36
N GLN A 2 -23.80 25.67 11.13
CA GLN A 2 -24.30 26.58 12.18
C GLN A 2 -25.41 27.47 11.61
N ARG A 3 -26.35 27.88 12.49
CA ARG A 3 -27.35 28.91 12.15
C ARG A 3 -27.03 30.22 12.88
N VAL A 4 -26.80 31.27 12.12
CA VAL A 4 -26.57 32.63 12.67
C VAL A 4 -27.66 33.52 12.15
N ARG A 5 -28.51 34.00 13.08
CA ARG A 5 -29.81 34.67 12.74
C ARG A 5 -30.67 33.73 11.88
N GLU A 6 -30.97 34.09 10.63
CA GLU A 6 -31.73 33.24 9.68
C GLU A 6 -30.89 32.55 8.61
N ARG A 7 -29.56 32.68 8.65
CA ARG A 7 -28.65 32.12 7.64
C ARG A 7 -27.93 30.87 8.13
N LEU A 8 -27.88 29.87 7.28
CA LEU A 8 -27.00 28.70 7.49
C LEU A 8 -25.57 29.04 7.10
N LEU A 9 -24.64 28.70 7.96
CA LEU A 9 -23.21 28.81 7.72
C LEU A 9 -22.60 27.42 7.64
N PHE A 10 -21.82 27.19 6.59
CA PHE A 10 -21.13 25.94 6.31
C PHE A 10 -19.63 26.08 6.53
N SER A 11 -18.95 24.96 6.66
CA SER A 11 -17.50 24.86 6.84
C SER A 11 -16.90 23.75 5.96
N PRO A 12 -15.59 23.75 5.70
CA PRO A 12 -14.94 22.64 5.01
C PRO A 12 -15.13 21.28 5.65
N SER A 13 -15.24 21.23 6.99
CA SER A 13 -15.54 20.00 7.73
C SER A 13 -16.91 19.42 7.37
N ASP A 14 -17.89 20.25 7.00
CA ASP A 14 -19.21 19.78 6.55
C ASP A 14 -19.14 19.08 5.20
N LEU A 15 -18.18 19.46 4.31
CA LEU A 15 -17.94 18.75 3.06
C LEU A 15 -17.28 17.38 3.30
N GLY A 16 -16.34 17.30 4.25
CA GLY A 16 -15.75 16.04 4.67
C GLY A 16 -16.79 15.09 5.26
N ALA A 17 -17.63 15.58 6.16
CA ALA A 17 -18.75 14.83 6.74
C ALA A 17 -19.75 14.34 5.68
N PHE A 18 -20.07 15.18 4.68
CA PHE A 18 -20.93 14.81 3.55
C PHE A 18 -20.37 13.67 2.71
N LEU A 19 -19.07 13.69 2.43
CA LEU A 19 -18.42 12.59 1.69
C LEU A 19 -18.39 11.29 2.48
N ALA A 20 -18.15 11.38 3.79
CA ALA A 20 -18.14 10.22 4.67
C ALA A 20 -19.55 9.61 4.80
N CYS A 21 -20.56 10.46 5.03
CA CYS A 21 -21.93 10.02 5.25
C CYS A 21 -22.95 11.12 4.88
N GLU A 22 -23.68 10.95 3.78
CA GLU A 22 -24.75 11.90 3.39
C GLU A 22 -25.87 11.98 4.45
N HIS A 23 -26.14 10.88 5.18
CA HIS A 23 -27.15 10.85 6.24
C HIS A 23 -26.73 11.73 7.42
N LEU A 24 -25.44 11.72 7.80
CA LEU A 24 -24.90 12.62 8.82
C LEU A 24 -25.17 14.09 8.48
N THR A 25 -25.03 14.46 7.22
CA THR A 25 -25.31 15.83 6.75
C THR A 25 -26.78 16.22 7.00
N GLN A 26 -27.74 15.33 6.76
CA GLN A 26 -29.15 15.59 7.01
C GLN A 26 -29.47 15.66 8.51
N LEU A 27 -28.85 14.82 9.34
CA LEU A 27 -28.99 14.86 10.80
C LEU A 27 -28.42 16.17 11.37
N GLU A 28 -27.23 16.57 10.96
CA GLU A 28 -26.61 17.84 11.36
C GLU A 28 -27.46 19.06 10.91
N LEU A 29 -28.04 18.99 9.72
CA LEU A 29 -28.95 20.02 9.22
C LEU A 29 -30.21 20.12 10.09
N ALA A 30 -30.84 18.98 10.42
CA ALA A 30 -32.02 18.94 11.27
C ALA A 30 -31.73 19.54 12.68
N VAL A 31 -30.59 19.17 13.28
CA VAL A 31 -30.16 19.77 14.57
C VAL A 31 -29.93 21.26 14.44
N THR A 32 -29.28 21.72 13.36
CA THR A 32 -28.98 23.14 13.12
C THR A 32 -30.24 23.97 12.93
N LEU A 33 -31.28 23.38 12.36
CA LEU A 33 -32.62 24.03 12.18
C LEU A 33 -33.50 23.94 13.41
N GLY A 34 -33.13 23.15 14.44
CA GLY A 34 -33.95 22.91 15.65
C GLY A 34 -35.04 21.86 15.43
N GLU A 35 -34.97 21.10 14.33
CA GLU A 35 -35.90 20.02 13.98
C GLU A 35 -35.44 18.67 14.53
N GLY A 36 -34.22 18.58 15.07
CA GLY A 36 -33.62 17.40 15.69
C GLY A 36 -32.82 17.74 16.94
N ARG A 37 -32.41 16.73 17.66
CA ARG A 37 -31.58 16.86 18.87
C ARG A 37 -30.30 16.09 18.68
N ARG A 38 -29.14 16.71 18.99
CA ARG A 38 -27.87 16.00 19.05
C ARG A 38 -27.90 15.04 20.26
N PRO A 39 -27.57 13.76 20.07
CA PRO A 39 -27.42 12.82 21.19
C PRO A 39 -26.40 13.35 22.21
N GLY A 40 -26.66 13.13 23.49
CA GLY A 40 -25.78 13.56 24.59
C GLY A 40 -24.62 12.57 24.83
N TYR A 41 -24.17 11.88 23.83
CA TYR A 41 -23.10 10.89 23.93
C TYR A 41 -21.73 11.56 23.87
N GLU A 42 -20.90 11.33 24.87
CA GLU A 42 -19.49 11.72 24.88
C GLU A 42 -18.66 10.60 24.25
N ASN A 43 -18.21 10.82 23.02
CA ASN A 43 -17.29 9.91 22.37
C ASN A 43 -15.85 10.19 22.81
N SER A 44 -15.43 9.54 23.91
CA SER A 44 -14.11 9.71 24.51
C SER A 44 -12.97 9.42 23.53
N TYR A 45 -13.16 8.55 22.54
CA TYR A 45 -12.15 8.28 21.53
C TYR A 45 -12.04 9.42 20.52
N ALA A 46 -13.17 9.98 20.09
CA ALA A 46 -13.14 11.17 19.22
C ALA A 46 -12.52 12.38 19.96
N GLU A 47 -12.72 12.48 21.28
CA GLU A 47 -12.09 13.52 22.11
C GLU A 47 -10.57 13.31 22.22
N LEU A 48 -10.11 12.08 22.43
CA LEU A 48 -8.69 11.73 22.39
C LEU A 48 -8.04 12.16 21.07
N LEU A 49 -8.66 11.81 19.93
CA LEU A 49 -8.13 12.17 18.61
C LEU A 49 -8.06 13.68 18.40
N ARG A 50 -9.05 14.41 18.91
CA ARG A 50 -9.08 15.88 18.85
C ARG A 50 -7.95 16.49 19.68
N SER A 51 -7.70 15.98 20.89
CA SER A 51 -6.58 16.40 21.74
C SER A 51 -5.22 16.15 21.05
N LYS A 52 -5.01 14.94 20.53
CA LYS A 52 -3.77 14.61 19.81
C LYS A 52 -3.57 15.48 18.55
N GLY A 53 -4.67 15.84 17.85
CA GLY A 53 -4.62 16.77 16.72
C GLY A 53 -4.15 18.16 17.15
N GLN A 54 -4.68 18.68 18.24
CA GLN A 54 -4.28 19.99 18.81
C GLN A 54 -2.84 19.97 19.30
N GLU A 55 -2.39 18.90 19.94
CA GLU A 55 -0.99 18.72 20.35
C GLU A 55 -0.02 18.77 19.15
N HIS A 56 -0.39 18.09 18.05
CA HIS A 56 0.39 18.09 16.81
C HIS A 56 0.47 19.49 16.18
N GLU A 57 -0.64 20.21 16.10
CA GLU A 57 -0.71 21.59 15.61
C GLU A 57 0.13 22.55 16.47
N ALA A 58 0.00 22.45 17.80
CA ALA A 58 0.78 23.25 18.75
C ALA A 58 2.29 22.97 18.64
N ALA A 59 2.69 21.72 18.45
CA ALA A 59 4.07 21.33 18.24
C ALA A 59 4.66 21.93 16.96
N PHE A 60 3.89 21.96 15.87
CA PHE A 60 4.30 22.61 14.63
C PHE A 60 4.45 24.12 14.80
N LEU A 61 3.51 24.78 15.47
CA LEU A 61 3.60 26.21 15.83
C LEU A 61 4.85 26.52 16.66
N ALA A 62 5.17 25.66 17.63
CA ALA A 62 6.37 25.81 18.47
C ALA A 62 7.65 25.70 17.62
N THR A 63 7.68 24.79 16.63
CA THR A 63 8.83 24.66 15.71
C THR A 63 9.04 25.95 14.90
N LEU A 64 7.99 26.53 14.32
CA LEU A 64 8.09 27.78 13.56
C LEU A 64 8.63 28.95 14.40
N ARG A 65 8.17 29.04 15.66
CA ARG A 65 8.67 30.05 16.61
C ARG A 65 10.13 29.84 16.99
N ALA A 66 10.54 28.60 17.19
CA ALA A 66 11.93 28.23 17.47
C ALA A 66 12.88 28.55 16.30
N GLU A 67 12.39 28.45 15.07
CA GLU A 67 13.10 28.86 13.85
C GLU A 67 13.19 30.38 13.67
N GLY A 68 12.63 31.17 14.59
CA GLY A 68 12.67 32.64 14.54
C GLY A 68 11.68 33.24 13.51
N ARG A 69 10.68 32.48 13.06
CA ARG A 69 9.67 33.00 12.12
C ARG A 69 8.69 33.94 12.81
N SER A 70 8.30 35.00 12.12
CA SER A 70 7.24 35.88 12.60
C SER A 70 5.88 35.21 12.41
N VAL A 71 5.21 34.90 13.52
CA VAL A 71 3.90 34.23 13.50
C VAL A 71 2.86 35.14 14.15
N VAL A 72 1.83 35.52 13.40
CA VAL A 72 0.69 36.31 13.89
C VAL A 72 -0.48 35.35 14.14
N GLU A 73 -0.96 35.29 15.39
CA GLU A 73 -2.11 34.48 15.77
C GLU A 73 -3.41 35.30 15.64
N VAL A 74 -4.37 34.83 14.86
CA VAL A 74 -5.69 35.46 14.74
C VAL A 74 -6.64 34.87 15.77
N ARG A 75 -7.04 35.69 16.74
CA ARG A 75 -7.98 35.28 17.80
C ARG A 75 -9.38 35.83 17.52
N LEU A 76 -10.39 35.02 17.78
CA LEU A 76 -11.79 35.43 17.73
C LEU A 76 -12.25 35.98 19.08
N ASP A 77 -12.81 37.18 19.12
CA ASP A 77 -13.41 37.79 20.31
C ASP A 77 -14.83 37.22 20.58
N GLY A 78 -14.91 35.92 20.66
CA GLY A 78 -16.17 35.20 20.81
C GLY A 78 -16.43 34.19 19.68
N ARG A 79 -17.25 33.19 19.95
CA ARG A 79 -17.46 32.02 19.06
C ARG A 79 -18.04 32.32 17.66
N ARG A 80 -18.43 33.59 17.35
CA ARG A 80 -19.18 33.92 16.12
C ARG A 80 -18.70 35.18 15.39
N ASP A 81 -17.59 35.78 15.79
CA ASP A 81 -17.07 37.02 15.18
C ASP A 81 -16.13 36.74 13.99
N PHE A 82 -16.65 36.00 13.00
CA PHE A 82 -15.89 35.63 11.79
C PHE A 82 -15.55 36.83 10.92
N GLU A 83 -16.37 37.88 10.89
CA GLU A 83 -16.12 39.11 10.11
C GLU A 83 -14.88 39.86 10.64
N ALA A 84 -14.79 40.04 11.98
CA ALA A 84 -13.63 40.64 12.57
C ALA A 84 -12.38 39.75 12.44
N GLY A 85 -12.53 38.42 12.58
CA GLY A 85 -11.44 37.47 12.35
C GLY A 85 -10.89 37.56 10.92
N THR A 86 -11.75 37.63 9.90
CA THR A 86 -11.33 37.80 8.49
C THR A 86 -10.58 39.13 8.29
N ARG A 87 -11.02 40.24 8.89
CA ARG A 87 -10.29 41.52 8.82
C ARG A 87 -8.90 41.40 9.45
N ARG A 88 -8.76 40.79 10.64
CA ARG A 88 -7.47 40.57 11.29
C ARG A 88 -6.54 39.66 10.48
N THR A 89 -7.08 38.64 9.84
CA THR A 89 -6.31 37.80 8.89
C THR A 89 -5.74 38.66 7.75
N ALA A 90 -6.58 39.49 7.11
CA ALA A 90 -6.15 40.38 6.03
C ALA A 90 -5.14 41.44 6.49
N GLU A 91 -5.28 41.97 7.70
CA GLU A 91 -4.30 42.91 8.33
C GLU A 91 -2.94 42.23 8.55
N ALA A 92 -2.92 41.00 9.11
CA ALA A 92 -1.69 40.24 9.31
C ALA A 92 -0.99 39.91 7.99
N MET A 93 -1.75 39.54 6.94
CA MET A 93 -1.22 39.32 5.61
C MET A 93 -0.62 40.59 4.97
N ARG A 94 -1.28 41.74 5.10
CA ARG A 94 -0.75 43.02 4.60
C ARG A 94 0.49 43.48 5.37
N ALA A 95 0.59 43.14 6.67
CA ALA A 95 1.78 43.42 7.47
C ALA A 95 2.97 42.54 7.09
N GLY A 96 2.79 41.52 6.26
CA GLY A 96 3.87 40.67 5.75
C GLY A 96 4.40 39.64 6.75
N ALA A 97 3.60 39.18 7.72
CA ALA A 97 4.00 38.12 8.64
C ALA A 97 4.46 36.86 7.89
N ASP A 98 5.50 36.17 8.37
CA ASP A 98 5.95 34.93 7.72
C ASP A 98 4.87 33.87 7.77
N TYR A 99 4.15 33.79 8.90
CA TYR A 99 3.00 32.90 9.07
C TYR A 99 1.82 33.61 9.73
N VAL A 100 0.59 33.28 9.31
CA VAL A 100 -0.64 33.67 9.99
C VAL A 100 -1.27 32.38 10.54
N TYR A 101 -1.33 32.25 11.86
CA TYR A 101 -1.86 31.08 12.57
C TYR A 101 -3.34 31.30 12.88
N GLN A 102 -4.17 30.25 12.69
CA GLN A 102 -5.62 30.23 12.86
C GLN A 102 -6.31 31.32 11.99
N ALA A 103 -5.92 31.37 10.71
CA ALA A 103 -6.41 32.36 9.77
C ALA A 103 -7.92 32.17 9.47
N VAL A 104 -8.72 33.21 9.69
CA VAL A 104 -10.18 33.17 9.59
C VAL A 104 -10.63 33.63 8.20
N PHE A 105 -11.52 32.84 7.60
CA PHE A 105 -12.21 33.17 6.34
C PHE A 105 -13.73 33.13 6.52
N PHE A 106 -14.42 34.15 6.03
CA PHE A 106 -15.87 34.22 6.07
C PHE A 106 -16.40 34.94 4.84
N ALA A 107 -17.09 34.22 3.95
CA ALA A 107 -17.73 34.74 2.76
C ALA A 107 -18.85 33.80 2.27
N ASP A 108 -19.89 34.36 1.63
CA ASP A 108 -20.93 33.62 0.88
C ASP A 108 -21.62 32.49 1.67
N GLY A 109 -21.82 32.67 2.98
CA GLY A 109 -22.42 31.64 3.84
C GLY A 109 -21.47 30.52 4.23
N TRP A 110 -20.19 30.67 3.92
CA TRP A 110 -19.13 29.74 4.32
C TRP A 110 -18.18 30.40 5.32
N ARG A 111 -17.72 29.61 6.26
CA ARG A 111 -16.72 29.98 7.26
C ARG A 111 -15.65 28.92 7.38
N GLY A 112 -14.46 29.34 7.73
CA GLY A 112 -13.37 28.42 8.00
C GLY A 112 -12.24 29.08 8.75
N ILE A 113 -11.45 28.25 9.42
CA ILE A 113 -10.24 28.66 10.11
C ILE A 113 -9.14 27.76 9.56
N ALA A 114 -8.21 28.31 8.81
CA ALA A 114 -7.04 27.59 8.32
C ALA A 114 -5.98 27.56 9.42
N ASP A 115 -5.34 26.42 9.64
CA ASP A 115 -4.34 26.27 10.68
C ASP A 115 -3.23 27.32 10.45
N PHE A 116 -2.65 27.35 9.25
CA PHE A 116 -1.59 28.28 8.90
C PHE A 116 -1.72 28.85 7.49
N LEU A 117 -1.36 30.14 7.31
CA LEU A 117 -0.97 30.72 6.04
C LEU A 117 0.52 30.99 6.06
N GLU A 118 1.23 30.57 5.02
CA GLU A 118 2.67 30.79 4.85
C GLU A 118 2.93 31.82 3.76
N ARG A 119 3.78 32.84 4.06
CA ARG A 119 4.20 33.83 3.08
C ARG A 119 5.16 33.22 2.06
N VAL A 120 4.95 33.56 0.81
CA VAL A 120 5.83 33.20 -0.31
C VAL A 120 6.21 34.44 -1.10
N ASP A 121 7.42 34.46 -1.68
CA ASP A 121 7.96 35.58 -2.45
C ASP A 121 7.39 35.59 -3.88
N ARG A 122 6.06 35.79 -3.98
CA ARG A 122 5.33 35.91 -5.23
C ARG A 122 4.42 37.14 -5.15
N PRO A 123 4.57 38.12 -6.05
CA PRO A 123 3.77 39.34 -6.01
C PRO A 123 2.26 39.09 -6.09
N SER A 124 1.50 39.85 -5.31
CA SER A 124 0.03 39.82 -5.28
C SER A 124 -0.53 41.22 -4.98
N ALA A 125 -1.83 41.34 -4.77
CA ALA A 125 -2.45 42.60 -4.31
C ALA A 125 -1.95 43.05 -2.91
N LEU A 126 -1.25 42.18 -2.18
CA LEU A 126 -0.66 42.47 -0.87
C LEU A 126 0.70 43.19 -0.97
N GLY A 127 1.38 43.10 -2.12
CA GLY A 127 2.73 43.63 -2.34
C GLY A 127 3.65 42.62 -3.04
N PRO A 128 4.98 42.58 -2.75
CA PRO A 128 5.93 41.65 -3.37
C PRO A 128 5.80 40.23 -2.88
N TRP A 129 4.83 39.91 -2.07
CA TRP A 129 4.54 38.55 -1.51
C TRP A 129 3.08 38.16 -1.73
N SER A 130 2.83 36.88 -1.52
CA SER A 130 1.52 36.28 -1.38
C SER A 130 1.57 35.20 -0.28
N TYR A 131 0.44 34.54 -0.08
CA TYR A 131 0.33 33.45 0.91
C TYR A 131 -0.19 32.17 0.25
N GLN A 132 0.18 31.04 0.86
CA GLN A 132 -0.35 29.72 0.57
C GLN A 132 -0.84 29.05 1.87
N VAL A 133 -1.75 28.07 1.73
CA VAL A 133 -2.38 27.40 2.87
C VAL A 133 -1.53 26.22 3.32
N LEU A 134 -1.34 26.12 4.61
CA LEU A 134 -0.79 24.96 5.30
C LEU A 134 -1.80 24.46 6.33
N ASP A 135 -2.02 23.15 6.40
CA ASP A 135 -2.92 22.53 7.35
C ASP A 135 -2.24 21.32 8.01
N THR A 136 -2.42 21.14 9.31
CA THR A 136 -1.79 20.06 10.09
C THR A 136 -2.75 18.89 10.27
N LYS A 137 -2.29 17.67 10.09
CA LYS A 137 -3.11 16.47 10.24
C LYS A 137 -2.34 15.32 10.89
N LEU A 138 -2.96 14.62 11.84
CA LEU A 138 -2.40 13.41 12.45
C LEU A 138 -2.26 12.25 11.46
N ALA A 139 -2.96 12.30 10.32
CA ALA A 139 -2.85 11.28 9.29
C ALA A 139 -1.39 11.11 8.81
N ARG A 140 -0.99 9.89 8.50
CA ARG A 140 0.35 9.57 7.98
C ARG A 140 0.45 9.72 6.46
N HIS A 141 -0.69 9.79 5.79
CA HIS A 141 -0.82 9.99 4.35
C HIS A 141 -1.88 11.06 4.05
N PRO A 142 -1.73 11.81 2.96
CA PRO A 142 -2.78 12.75 2.55
C PRO A 142 -4.05 11.99 2.18
N ARG A 143 -5.21 12.60 2.47
CA ARG A 143 -6.53 12.05 2.18
C ARG A 143 -7.35 13.01 1.33
N PRO A 144 -8.37 12.54 0.57
CA PRO A 144 -9.21 13.41 -0.26
C PRO A 144 -9.87 14.55 0.51
N GLU A 145 -10.31 14.32 1.75
CA GLU A 145 -10.92 15.35 2.59
C GLU A 145 -9.95 16.49 2.95
N HIS A 146 -8.64 16.21 3.07
CA HIS A 146 -7.62 17.25 3.28
C HIS A 146 -7.52 18.15 2.05
N ALA A 147 -7.53 17.56 0.85
CA ALA A 147 -7.49 18.31 -0.40
C ALA A 147 -8.72 19.24 -0.58
N LEU A 148 -9.92 18.77 -0.17
CA LEU A 148 -11.13 19.61 -0.19
C LEU A 148 -11.04 20.79 0.78
N GLN A 149 -10.56 20.55 2.00
CA GLN A 149 -10.38 21.59 3.00
C GLN A 149 -9.38 22.65 2.53
N LEU A 150 -8.22 22.21 2.01
CA LEU A 150 -7.21 23.10 1.44
C LEU A 150 -7.70 23.86 0.21
N SER A 151 -8.50 23.23 -0.66
CA SER A 151 -9.11 23.91 -1.83
C SER A 151 -10.05 25.02 -1.41
N PHE A 152 -10.84 24.79 -0.36
CA PHE A 152 -11.72 25.82 0.21
C PHE A 152 -10.92 27.03 0.71
N TYR A 153 -9.92 26.80 1.56
CA TYR A 153 -9.11 27.89 2.10
C TYR A 153 -8.31 28.60 1.01
N SER A 154 -7.78 27.88 0.05
CA SER A 154 -7.02 28.48 -1.06
C SER A 154 -7.89 29.32 -1.97
N GLN A 155 -9.16 28.96 -2.19
CA GLN A 155 -10.12 29.78 -2.92
C GLN A 155 -10.43 31.07 -2.14
N ALA A 156 -10.69 30.98 -0.83
CA ALA A 156 -10.96 32.14 0.01
C ALA A 156 -9.73 33.08 0.09
N LEU A 157 -8.53 32.49 0.22
CA LEU A 157 -7.27 33.22 0.20
C LEU A 157 -7.04 33.94 -1.14
N GLY A 158 -7.35 33.28 -2.26
CA GLY A 158 -7.24 33.83 -3.59
C GLY A 158 -8.09 35.10 -3.79
N HIS A 159 -9.27 35.16 -3.19
CA HIS A 159 -10.09 36.40 -3.17
C HIS A 159 -9.45 37.53 -2.35
N THR A 160 -8.79 37.20 -1.23
CA THR A 160 -8.19 38.21 -0.35
C THR A 160 -6.92 38.84 -0.93
N GLN A 161 -6.12 38.06 -1.66
CA GLN A 161 -4.84 38.52 -2.24
C GLN A 161 -4.89 38.72 -3.77
N GLU A 162 -6.04 38.54 -4.39
CA GLU A 162 -6.27 38.62 -5.85
C GLU A 162 -5.33 37.74 -6.68
N LEU A 163 -4.88 36.67 -6.06
CA LEU A 163 -3.97 35.67 -6.65
C LEU A 163 -4.28 34.29 -6.05
N SER A 164 -4.71 33.34 -6.87
CA SER A 164 -4.91 31.97 -6.43
C SER A 164 -3.56 31.27 -6.24
N PRO A 165 -3.32 30.59 -5.09
CA PRO A 165 -2.16 29.75 -4.93
C PRO A 165 -2.18 28.58 -5.91
N ASP A 166 -0.99 28.13 -6.37
CA ASP A 166 -0.87 26.93 -7.19
C ASP A 166 -0.80 25.66 -6.32
N LEU A 167 -0.24 25.81 -5.13
CA LEU A 167 -0.01 24.74 -4.15
C LEU A 167 -0.65 25.10 -2.81
N ALA A 168 -1.06 24.06 -2.11
CA ALA A 168 -1.33 24.09 -0.67
C ALA A 168 -0.63 22.86 -0.03
N TYR A 169 -0.48 22.84 1.28
CA TYR A 169 0.31 21.81 1.95
C TYR A 169 -0.43 21.17 3.11
N VAL A 170 -0.23 19.85 3.26
CA VAL A 170 -0.58 19.11 4.48
C VAL A 170 0.71 18.78 5.24
N VAL A 171 0.79 19.17 6.50
CA VAL A 171 1.83 18.72 7.43
C VAL A 171 1.27 17.49 8.15
N LEU A 172 1.77 16.33 7.77
CA LEU A 172 1.31 15.05 8.31
C LEU A 172 1.84 14.81 9.74
N GLY A 173 1.26 13.84 10.44
CA GLY A 173 1.76 13.36 11.73
C GLY A 173 3.24 12.94 11.68
N THR A 174 3.71 12.46 10.54
CA THR A 174 5.12 12.17 10.26
C THR A 174 6.01 13.41 10.14
N ARG A 175 5.46 14.60 10.31
CA ARG A 175 6.09 15.91 10.05
C ARG A 175 6.50 16.14 8.59
N VAL A 176 6.16 15.24 7.70
CA VAL A 176 6.37 15.42 6.25
C VAL A 176 5.38 16.44 5.73
N ARG A 177 5.89 17.43 5.01
CA ARG A 177 5.10 18.45 4.33
C ARG A 177 4.80 17.97 2.90
N VAL A 178 3.53 17.66 2.63
CA VAL A 178 3.09 17.12 1.34
C VAL A 178 2.42 18.23 0.52
N PRO A 179 2.91 18.55 -0.68
CA PRO A 179 2.27 19.52 -1.57
C PRO A 179 1.02 18.92 -2.23
N ILE A 180 -0.05 19.71 -2.29
CA ILE A 180 -1.27 19.44 -3.04
C ILE A 180 -1.35 20.47 -4.17
N ARG A 181 -1.28 20.00 -5.43
CA ARG A 181 -1.49 20.87 -6.58
C ARG A 181 -2.98 21.16 -6.74
N LEU A 182 -3.38 22.41 -6.53
CA LEU A 182 -4.78 22.79 -6.50
C LEU A 182 -5.51 22.60 -7.85
N ALA A 183 -4.79 22.73 -8.97
CA ALA A 183 -5.36 22.49 -10.30
C ALA A 183 -5.90 21.05 -10.45
N ASP A 184 -5.25 20.05 -9.82
CA ASP A 184 -5.63 18.65 -9.92
C ASP A 184 -6.92 18.31 -9.14
N VAL A 185 -7.27 19.11 -8.12
CA VAL A 185 -8.40 18.86 -7.23
C VAL A 185 -9.56 19.85 -7.35
N THR A 186 -9.39 20.99 -8.03
CA THR A 186 -10.39 22.06 -8.11
C THR A 186 -11.70 21.60 -8.75
N ALA A 187 -11.65 20.78 -9.81
CA ALA A 187 -12.86 20.28 -10.47
C ALA A 187 -13.66 19.35 -9.55
N TYR A 188 -12.98 18.49 -8.81
CA TYR A 188 -13.58 17.60 -7.82
C TYR A 188 -14.19 18.39 -6.65
N PHE A 189 -13.46 19.38 -6.12
CA PHE A 189 -13.96 20.26 -5.06
C PHE A 189 -15.25 20.98 -5.47
N ARG A 190 -15.31 21.57 -6.67
CA ARG A 190 -16.53 22.21 -7.20
C ARG A 190 -17.70 21.25 -7.25
N ARG A 191 -17.50 20.05 -7.80
CA ARG A 191 -18.53 19.01 -7.89
C ARG A 191 -19.04 18.57 -6.51
N VAL A 192 -18.16 18.39 -5.53
CA VAL A 192 -18.57 18.03 -4.16
C VAL A 192 -19.36 19.16 -3.51
N ARG A 193 -18.92 20.41 -3.65
CA ARG A 193 -19.62 21.61 -3.13
C ARG A 193 -21.02 21.77 -3.74
N GLU A 194 -21.17 21.54 -5.04
CA GLU A 194 -22.46 21.58 -5.74
C GLU A 194 -23.40 20.47 -5.24
N ARG A 195 -22.90 19.23 -5.13
CA ARG A 195 -23.66 18.10 -4.58
C ARG A 195 -24.10 18.34 -3.14
N PHE A 196 -23.21 18.84 -2.30
CA PHE A 196 -23.50 19.22 -0.92
C PHE A 196 -24.61 20.28 -0.87
N GLY A 197 -24.49 21.36 -1.65
CA GLY A 197 -25.50 22.41 -1.72
C GLY A 197 -26.86 21.88 -2.17
N ALA A 198 -26.89 21.02 -3.19
CA ALA A 198 -28.11 20.36 -3.65
C ALA A 198 -28.74 19.46 -2.54
N ALA A 199 -27.94 18.66 -1.84
CA ALA A 199 -28.41 17.79 -0.75
C ALA A 199 -29.00 18.58 0.42
N VAL A 200 -28.36 19.69 0.81
CA VAL A 200 -28.84 20.60 1.86
C VAL A 200 -30.15 21.30 1.45
N THR A 201 -30.25 21.72 0.18
CA THR A 201 -31.44 22.42 -0.34
C THR A 201 -32.62 21.45 -0.50
N ALA A 202 -32.37 20.26 -1.06
CA ALA A 202 -33.40 19.27 -1.31
C ALA A 202 -33.97 18.62 -0.04
N ARG A 203 -33.21 18.65 1.07
CA ARG A 203 -33.59 17.97 2.33
C ARG A 203 -34.10 16.54 2.12
N SER A 204 -33.43 15.81 1.22
CA SER A 204 -33.84 14.46 0.84
C SER A 204 -33.83 13.52 2.05
N ARG A 205 -34.85 12.67 2.15
CA ARG A 205 -34.86 11.60 3.12
C ARG A 205 -33.72 10.63 2.80
N THR A 206 -32.81 10.43 3.75
CA THR A 206 -31.68 9.51 3.65
C THR A 206 -31.81 8.41 4.67
N SER A 207 -31.24 7.24 4.40
CA SER A 207 -31.09 6.14 5.35
C SER A 207 -29.65 6.01 5.80
N PRO A 208 -29.38 5.65 7.06
CA PRO A 208 -28.03 5.41 7.54
C PRO A 208 -27.42 4.21 6.83
N TYR A 209 -26.11 4.29 6.61
CA TYR A 209 -25.31 3.18 6.14
C TYR A 209 -24.02 3.13 6.97
N PRO A 210 -23.71 2.01 7.67
CA PRO A 210 -22.51 1.86 8.47
C PRO A 210 -21.24 2.11 7.63
N CYS A 211 -20.35 2.95 8.15
CA CYS A 211 -19.07 3.31 7.51
C CYS A 211 -18.01 3.62 8.58
N ASP A 212 -16.75 3.74 8.18
CA ASP A 212 -15.62 3.99 9.09
C ASP A 212 -15.81 5.25 9.94
N HIS A 213 -16.53 6.25 9.42
CA HIS A 213 -16.85 7.48 10.16
C HIS A 213 -17.75 7.24 11.37
N CYS A 214 -18.51 6.14 11.40
CA CYS A 214 -19.39 5.83 12.53
C CYS A 214 -18.65 5.69 13.87
N ALA A 215 -17.37 5.29 13.84
CA ALA A 215 -16.53 5.22 15.04
C ALA A 215 -16.35 6.58 15.75
N PHE A 216 -16.52 7.68 15.01
CA PHE A 216 -16.33 9.07 15.51
C PHE A 216 -17.63 9.88 15.50
N CYS A 217 -18.74 9.27 15.11
CA CYS A 217 -20.01 9.96 14.86
C CYS A 217 -20.87 10.03 16.13
N ASP A 218 -21.30 11.22 16.50
CA ASP A 218 -22.21 11.44 17.65
C ASP A 218 -23.60 10.81 17.46
N PHE A 219 -23.98 10.49 16.21
CA PHE A 219 -25.30 9.93 15.88
C PHE A 219 -25.28 8.41 15.69
N ARG A 220 -24.18 7.74 16.01
CA ARG A 220 -24.01 6.30 15.76
C ARG A 220 -25.15 5.49 16.35
N ASP A 221 -25.40 5.63 17.63
CA ASP A 221 -26.40 4.84 18.35
C ASP A 221 -27.81 5.09 17.78
N LEU A 222 -28.15 6.36 17.50
CA LEU A 222 -29.41 6.72 16.85
C LEU A 222 -29.59 6.05 15.48
N CYS A 223 -28.49 5.92 14.70
CA CYS A 223 -28.52 5.24 13.42
C CYS A 223 -28.66 3.73 13.58
N GLU A 224 -27.97 3.12 14.55
CA GLU A 224 -28.05 1.69 14.86
C GLU A 224 -29.47 1.33 15.32
N ASP A 225 -30.07 2.09 16.28
CA ASP A 225 -31.45 1.92 16.72
C ASP A 225 -32.43 2.01 15.55
N ARG A 226 -32.27 2.98 14.70
CA ARG A 226 -33.13 3.15 13.51
C ARG A 226 -33.03 1.98 12.54
N LEU A 227 -31.82 1.52 12.22
CA LEU A 227 -31.61 0.36 11.36
C LEU A 227 -32.24 -0.90 11.97
N GLU A 228 -32.24 -1.01 13.30
CA GLU A 228 -32.86 -2.10 13.99
C GLU A 228 -34.38 -2.02 13.92
N GLN A 229 -34.97 -0.86 14.22
CA GLN A 229 -36.42 -0.62 14.16
C GLN A 229 -37.01 -0.78 12.76
N GLU A 230 -36.26 -0.36 11.73
CA GLU A 230 -36.65 -0.50 10.32
C GLU A 230 -36.34 -1.91 9.77
N ASP A 231 -35.77 -2.83 10.56
CA ASP A 231 -35.30 -4.15 10.10
C ASP A 231 -34.47 -4.05 8.82
N HIS A 232 -33.65 -3.00 8.68
CA HIS A 232 -33.04 -2.62 7.41
C HIS A 232 -32.11 -3.69 6.86
N VAL A 233 -32.14 -3.93 5.55
CA VAL A 233 -31.36 -4.99 4.84
C VAL A 233 -29.85 -4.88 5.05
N VAL A 234 -29.32 -3.69 5.40
CA VAL A 234 -27.90 -3.48 5.73
C VAL A 234 -27.42 -4.28 6.96
N ARG A 235 -28.34 -4.75 7.80
CA ARG A 235 -28.06 -5.57 8.98
C ARG A 235 -27.73 -7.03 8.64
N VAL A 236 -27.90 -7.44 7.39
CA VAL A 236 -27.50 -8.77 6.95
C VAL A 236 -25.98 -8.87 7.00
N ALA A 237 -25.47 -9.81 7.77
CA ALA A 237 -24.03 -9.98 7.94
C ALA A 237 -23.33 -10.18 6.61
N ARG A 238 -22.20 -9.48 6.41
CA ARG A 238 -21.36 -9.52 5.20
C ARG A 238 -21.99 -8.89 3.96
N ILE A 239 -23.15 -8.23 4.04
CA ILE A 239 -23.71 -7.52 2.89
C ILE A 239 -22.88 -6.29 2.53
N GLN A 240 -22.61 -6.12 1.23
CA GLN A 240 -21.82 -4.99 0.72
C GLN A 240 -22.71 -3.81 0.33
N ARG A 241 -22.18 -2.59 0.38
CA ARG A 241 -22.88 -1.36 0.01
C ARG A 241 -23.50 -1.40 -1.39
N GLY A 242 -22.79 -1.97 -2.36
CA GLY A 242 -23.27 -2.14 -3.72
C GLY A 242 -24.48 -3.09 -3.81
N GLN A 243 -24.47 -4.15 -3.01
CA GLN A 243 -25.57 -5.12 -2.92
C GLN A 243 -26.81 -4.49 -2.27
N VAL A 244 -26.65 -3.76 -1.15
CA VAL A 244 -27.74 -3.01 -0.52
C VAL A 244 -28.42 -2.07 -1.52
N LYS A 245 -27.64 -1.24 -2.25
CA LYS A 245 -28.22 -0.33 -3.26
C LYS A 245 -29.02 -1.04 -4.33
N ARG A 246 -28.59 -2.23 -4.78
CA ARG A 246 -29.27 -3.03 -5.81
C ARG A 246 -30.54 -3.70 -5.28
N LEU A 247 -30.52 -4.17 -4.02
CA LEU A 247 -31.70 -4.71 -3.34
C LEU A 247 -32.77 -3.64 -3.14
N LEU A 248 -32.40 -2.45 -2.70
CA LEU A 248 -33.31 -1.31 -2.55
C LEU A 248 -33.99 -0.94 -3.89
N VAL A 249 -33.31 -1.02 -5.01
CA VAL A 249 -33.89 -0.76 -6.35
C VAL A 249 -35.00 -1.73 -6.70
N VAL A 250 -34.92 -2.98 -6.24
CA VAL A 250 -35.95 -4.01 -6.49
C VAL A 250 -36.98 -4.11 -5.34
N GLY A 251 -36.96 -3.17 -4.40
CA GLY A 251 -37.92 -3.07 -3.29
C GLY A 251 -37.64 -4.00 -2.11
N VAL A 252 -36.42 -4.53 -2.00
CA VAL A 252 -35.95 -5.34 -0.86
C VAL A 252 -35.14 -4.45 0.07
N ASP A 253 -35.79 -3.86 1.06
CA ASP A 253 -35.23 -2.88 2.01
C ASP A 253 -35.05 -3.41 3.43
N THR A 254 -35.63 -4.59 3.75
CA THR A 254 -35.57 -5.21 5.07
C THR A 254 -34.79 -6.54 5.04
N LEU A 255 -34.22 -6.91 6.21
CA LEU A 255 -33.62 -8.22 6.43
C LEU A 255 -34.68 -9.33 6.24
N THR A 256 -35.87 -9.14 6.82
CA THR A 256 -36.99 -10.05 6.66
C THR A 256 -37.38 -10.19 5.18
N GLY A 257 -37.50 -9.10 4.42
CA GLY A 257 -37.82 -9.13 3.01
C GLY A 257 -36.79 -9.89 2.17
N LEU A 258 -35.50 -9.79 2.50
CA LEU A 258 -34.45 -10.58 1.85
C LEU A 258 -34.55 -12.06 2.25
N ALA A 259 -34.78 -12.36 3.53
CA ALA A 259 -34.93 -13.75 4.00
C ALA A 259 -36.10 -14.48 3.34
N GLU A 260 -37.23 -13.78 3.15
CA GLU A 260 -38.49 -14.32 2.60
C GLU A 260 -38.55 -14.21 1.06
N MET A 261 -37.54 -13.64 0.42
CA MET A 261 -37.46 -13.51 -1.03
C MET A 261 -37.46 -14.88 -1.72
N ALA A 262 -38.23 -15.04 -2.77
CA ALA A 262 -38.34 -16.32 -3.50
C ALA A 262 -36.96 -16.74 -4.08
N PRO A 263 -36.60 -18.03 -3.94
CA PRO A 263 -35.39 -18.59 -4.56
C PRO A 263 -35.37 -18.34 -6.09
N GLY A 264 -34.16 -17.99 -6.59
CA GLY A 264 -33.96 -17.75 -8.02
C GLY A 264 -34.48 -16.41 -8.53
N THR A 265 -35.02 -15.52 -7.69
CA THR A 265 -35.38 -14.16 -8.10
C THR A 265 -34.11 -13.39 -8.52
N PRO A 266 -34.01 -12.91 -9.78
CA PRO A 266 -32.79 -12.26 -10.24
C PRO A 266 -32.71 -10.82 -9.70
N VAL A 267 -31.53 -10.42 -9.20
CA VAL A 267 -31.19 -9.03 -8.88
C VAL A 267 -30.03 -8.61 -9.78
N ALA A 268 -30.24 -7.57 -10.57
CA ALA A 268 -29.24 -7.11 -11.53
C ALA A 268 -27.89 -6.85 -10.85
N LYS A 269 -26.79 -7.37 -11.43
CA LYS A 269 -25.42 -7.24 -10.94
C LYS A 269 -25.15 -7.86 -9.55
N ILE A 270 -25.94 -8.81 -9.10
CA ILE A 270 -25.64 -9.72 -7.99
C ILE A 270 -25.66 -11.14 -8.56
N ALA A 271 -24.57 -11.89 -8.38
CA ALA A 271 -24.53 -13.29 -8.82
C ALA A 271 -25.58 -14.12 -8.07
N PRO A 272 -26.27 -15.10 -8.73
CA PRO A 272 -27.29 -15.92 -8.07
C PRO A 272 -26.79 -16.59 -6.78
N SER A 273 -25.60 -17.20 -6.80
CA SER A 273 -24.99 -17.84 -5.64
C SER A 273 -24.72 -16.86 -4.47
N THR A 274 -24.28 -15.64 -4.78
CA THR A 274 -24.10 -14.57 -3.79
C THR A 274 -25.44 -14.14 -3.18
N LEU A 275 -26.47 -13.99 -4.01
CA LEU A 275 -27.82 -13.62 -3.55
C LEU A 275 -28.43 -14.72 -2.68
N ASP A 276 -28.29 -15.99 -3.08
CA ASP A 276 -28.76 -17.12 -2.27
C ASP A 276 -28.02 -17.17 -0.92
N GLY A 277 -26.71 -16.93 -0.91
CA GLY A 277 -25.94 -16.84 0.32
C GLY A 277 -26.40 -15.70 1.24
N LEU A 278 -26.74 -14.53 0.71
CA LEU A 278 -27.30 -13.42 1.51
C LEU A 278 -28.70 -13.73 2.05
N ARG A 279 -29.54 -14.40 1.26
CA ARG A 279 -30.88 -14.85 1.69
C ARG A 279 -30.79 -15.84 2.84
N GLU A 280 -29.93 -16.84 2.75
CA GLU A 280 -29.71 -17.82 3.82
C GLU A 280 -29.16 -17.15 5.07
N GLN A 281 -28.22 -16.21 4.93
CA GLN A 281 -27.70 -15.41 6.05
C GLN A 281 -28.81 -14.63 6.72
N ALA A 282 -29.63 -13.92 5.95
CA ALA A 282 -30.79 -13.19 6.46
C ALA A 282 -31.81 -14.13 7.15
N GLY A 283 -32.05 -15.33 6.58
CA GLY A 283 -32.93 -16.33 7.18
C GLY A 283 -32.48 -16.79 8.58
N LEU A 284 -31.18 -17.10 8.74
CA LEU A 284 -30.61 -17.48 10.04
C LEU A 284 -30.68 -16.34 11.06
N GLN A 285 -30.40 -15.11 10.66
CA GLN A 285 -30.53 -13.94 11.51
C GLN A 285 -32.00 -13.70 11.93
N LEU A 286 -32.95 -13.89 11.01
CA LEU A 286 -34.39 -13.77 11.26
C LEU A 286 -34.87 -14.84 12.25
N ILE A 287 -34.40 -16.09 12.16
CA ILE A 287 -34.67 -17.14 13.14
C ILE A 287 -34.18 -16.69 14.51
N ARG A 288 -32.96 -16.20 14.64
CA ARG A 288 -32.43 -15.69 15.91
C ARG A 288 -33.28 -14.54 16.47
N GLN A 289 -33.68 -13.60 15.62
CA GLN A 289 -34.55 -12.49 16.08
C GLN A 289 -35.90 -12.96 16.58
N ARG A 290 -36.54 -13.95 15.92
CA ARG A 290 -37.89 -14.45 16.26
C ARG A 290 -37.92 -15.43 17.44
N THR A 291 -36.86 -16.23 17.59
CA THR A 291 -36.84 -17.36 18.54
C THR A 291 -35.79 -17.24 19.63
N GLY A 292 -34.82 -16.37 19.49
CA GLY A 292 -33.61 -16.30 20.32
C GLY A 292 -32.60 -17.42 20.07
N ALA A 293 -32.93 -18.43 19.26
CA ALA A 293 -32.03 -19.55 18.96
C ALA A 293 -30.96 -19.16 17.93
N LEU A 294 -29.70 -19.39 18.28
CA LEU A 294 -28.60 -19.22 17.35
C LEU A 294 -28.41 -20.49 16.52
N GLU A 295 -28.93 -20.47 15.31
CA GLU A 295 -28.75 -21.55 14.34
C GLU A 295 -27.56 -21.29 13.43
N TRP A 296 -26.96 -22.36 12.96
CA TRP A 296 -25.85 -22.33 11.99
C TRP A 296 -25.86 -23.62 11.15
N HIS A 297 -25.22 -23.60 9.98
CA HIS A 297 -24.95 -24.81 9.16
C HIS A 297 -23.57 -24.72 8.52
N ALA A 298 -23.01 -25.90 8.19
CA ALA A 298 -21.77 -25.99 7.45
C ALA A 298 -22.01 -25.59 5.98
N LEU A 299 -21.05 -24.86 5.42
CA LEU A 299 -21.01 -24.55 3.99
C LEU A 299 -20.44 -25.70 3.19
N ASP A 300 -20.67 -25.69 1.88
CA ASP A 300 -20.08 -26.64 0.96
C ASP A 300 -18.54 -26.63 1.07
N LEU A 301 -17.94 -27.82 1.00
CA LEU A 301 -16.52 -27.96 1.14
C LEU A 301 -15.77 -27.43 -0.09
N GLU A 302 -14.91 -26.45 0.11
CA GLU A 302 -14.00 -25.93 -0.90
C GLU A 302 -12.57 -26.43 -0.63
N PRO A 303 -11.84 -26.97 -1.62
CA PRO A 303 -10.46 -27.39 -1.43
C PRO A 303 -9.56 -26.28 -0.90
N GLY A 304 -8.85 -26.51 0.18
CA GLY A 304 -7.92 -25.55 0.81
C GLY A 304 -8.59 -24.36 1.50
N ARG A 305 -9.92 -24.40 1.73
CA ARG A 305 -10.67 -23.29 2.37
C ARG A 305 -11.64 -23.84 3.44
N GLY A 306 -12.10 -22.95 4.31
CA GLY A 306 -13.00 -23.32 5.38
C GLY A 306 -12.47 -24.49 6.22
N PHE A 307 -13.29 -25.52 6.44
CA PHE A 307 -12.86 -26.71 7.19
C PHE A 307 -11.68 -27.46 6.56
N ALA A 308 -11.49 -27.38 5.24
CA ALA A 308 -10.37 -28.02 4.56
C ALA A 308 -9.03 -27.28 4.79
N ALA A 309 -9.05 -26.02 5.23
CA ALA A 309 -7.88 -25.25 5.61
C ALA A 309 -7.53 -25.38 7.11
N LEU A 310 -8.43 -25.92 7.95
CA LEU A 310 -8.19 -26.08 9.38
C LEU A 310 -7.17 -27.20 9.63
N PRO A 311 -5.98 -26.89 10.18
CA PRO A 311 -4.96 -27.91 10.42
C PRO A 311 -5.31 -28.79 11.64
N PRO A 312 -4.72 -30.00 11.75
CA PRO A 312 -4.82 -30.79 12.99
C PRO A 312 -4.10 -30.12 14.15
N ARG A 313 -4.56 -30.36 15.37
CA ARG A 313 -3.90 -29.83 16.57
C ARG A 313 -2.49 -30.39 16.73
N SER A 314 -1.58 -29.53 17.19
CA SER A 314 -0.21 -29.90 17.54
C SER A 314 0.09 -29.55 19.00
N PRO A 315 0.89 -30.36 19.73
CA PRO A 315 1.26 -30.02 21.11
C PRO A 315 2.01 -28.69 21.26
N GLY A 316 2.58 -28.18 20.18
CA GLY A 316 3.27 -26.87 20.14
C GLY A 316 2.38 -25.68 19.89
N ASP A 317 1.11 -25.87 19.57
CA ASP A 317 0.19 -24.80 19.17
C ASP A 317 0.10 -23.65 20.19
N LEU A 318 -0.19 -22.45 19.70
CA LEU A 318 -0.45 -21.28 20.52
C LEU A 318 -1.50 -20.38 19.88
N VAL A 319 -2.14 -19.54 20.69
CA VAL A 319 -2.99 -18.44 20.24
C VAL A 319 -2.26 -17.14 20.47
N PHE A 320 -2.40 -16.20 19.55
CA PHE A 320 -1.74 -14.91 19.57
C PHE A 320 -2.74 -13.80 19.30
N ASP A 321 -2.64 -12.70 20.07
CA ASP A 321 -3.43 -11.50 19.91
C ASP A 321 -2.63 -10.24 20.31
N LEU A 322 -2.94 -9.08 19.71
CA LEU A 322 -2.21 -7.83 19.81
C LEU A 322 -3.07 -6.67 20.29
N GLU A 323 -2.50 -5.83 21.17
CA GLU A 323 -3.08 -4.53 21.50
C GLU A 323 -2.14 -3.39 21.11
N GLY A 324 -2.68 -2.40 20.39
CA GLY A 324 -1.89 -1.28 19.87
C GLY A 324 -2.55 0.08 20.10
N HIS A 325 -1.74 1.12 20.20
CA HIS A 325 -2.15 2.51 20.24
C HIS A 325 -1.71 3.22 18.95
N PRO A 326 -2.59 3.41 17.95
CA PRO A 326 -2.22 3.95 16.64
C PRO A 326 -1.73 5.41 16.69
N PHE A 327 -2.05 6.15 17.75
CA PHE A 327 -1.70 7.56 17.94
C PHE A 327 -0.78 7.77 19.16
N PHE A 328 0.03 6.78 19.52
CA PHE A 328 1.01 6.88 20.60
C PHE A 328 1.95 8.08 20.37
N GLU A 329 2.51 8.16 19.18
CA GLU A 329 3.16 9.36 18.64
C GLU A 329 2.48 9.76 17.32
N PRO A 330 2.47 11.04 16.95
CA PRO A 330 1.88 11.48 15.68
C PRO A 330 2.43 10.74 14.45
N ALA A 331 3.75 10.46 14.46
CA ALA A 331 4.44 9.79 13.36
C ALA A 331 4.26 8.27 13.36
N ARG A 332 4.11 7.65 14.54
CA ARG A 332 4.16 6.19 14.70
C ARG A 332 3.27 5.72 15.84
N GLY A 333 2.48 4.66 15.60
CA GLY A 333 1.78 3.93 16.65
C GLY A 333 2.75 3.08 17.48
N LEU A 334 2.22 2.44 18.49
CA LEU A 334 2.92 1.49 19.35
C LEU A 334 2.05 0.26 19.55
N GLU A 335 2.56 -0.92 19.26
CA GLU A 335 1.98 -2.16 19.72
C GLU A 335 2.47 -2.40 21.15
N TYR A 336 1.60 -2.14 22.11
CA TYR A 336 2.01 -2.09 23.52
C TYR A 336 1.87 -3.42 24.25
N LEU A 337 1.11 -4.39 23.70
CA LEU A 337 0.92 -5.71 24.31
C LEU A 337 0.84 -6.81 23.25
N PHE A 338 1.70 -7.82 23.38
CA PHE A 338 1.69 -9.05 22.61
C PHE A 338 1.26 -10.17 23.55
N GLY A 339 0.03 -10.63 23.41
CA GLY A 339 -0.54 -11.68 24.22
C GLY A 339 -0.45 -13.05 23.57
N VAL A 340 0.07 -14.02 24.27
CA VAL A 340 0.23 -15.40 23.79
C VAL A 340 -0.39 -16.37 24.78
N LEU A 341 -1.26 -17.24 24.30
CA LEU A 341 -1.79 -18.37 25.06
C LEU A 341 -1.12 -19.66 24.56
N LEU A 342 -0.19 -20.20 25.32
CA LEU A 342 0.49 -21.45 25.03
C LEU A 342 -0.47 -22.61 25.30
N LEU A 343 -0.67 -23.49 24.30
CA LEU A 343 -1.62 -24.62 24.39
C LEU A 343 -0.88 -25.91 24.81
N ASP A 344 -0.17 -25.80 25.92
CA ASP A 344 0.40 -26.95 26.61
C ASP A 344 -0.73 -27.78 27.28
N ASP A 345 -0.42 -28.78 28.10
CA ASP A 345 -1.43 -29.62 28.82
C ASP A 345 -2.41 -28.73 29.62
N GLU A 346 -1.90 -27.68 30.26
CA GLU A 346 -2.66 -26.61 30.84
C GLU A 346 -2.39 -25.28 30.08
N PRO A 347 -3.37 -24.64 29.44
CA PRO A 347 -3.16 -23.41 28.71
C PRO A 347 -2.61 -22.30 29.61
N ARG A 348 -1.44 -21.75 29.24
CA ARG A 348 -0.75 -20.73 29.99
C ARG A 348 -0.62 -19.43 29.19
N TYR A 349 -1.14 -18.33 29.74
CA TYR A 349 -1.01 -17.02 29.12
C TYR A 349 0.35 -16.39 29.45
N GLN A 350 0.95 -15.74 28.45
CA GLN A 350 2.18 -14.97 28.55
C GLN A 350 2.00 -13.62 27.85
N ALA A 351 2.38 -12.54 28.51
CA ALA A 351 2.33 -11.18 27.98
C ALA A 351 3.74 -10.66 27.73
N PHE A 352 3.92 -9.97 26.57
CA PHE A 352 5.10 -9.16 26.30
C PHE A 352 4.64 -7.71 26.21
N TRP A 353 4.99 -6.90 27.20
CA TRP A 353 4.64 -5.49 27.26
C TRP A 353 5.70 -4.60 26.64
N ALA A 354 5.24 -3.52 25.99
CA ALA A 354 6.06 -2.44 25.44
C ALA A 354 5.46 -1.08 25.81
N HIS A 355 6.30 -0.17 26.27
CA HIS A 355 5.87 1.18 26.64
C HIS A 355 6.61 2.27 25.86
N ASP A 356 7.48 1.85 24.95
CA ASP A 356 8.23 2.64 23.99
C ASP A 356 8.63 1.76 22.79
N HIS A 357 9.20 2.37 21.76
CA HIS A 357 9.57 1.63 20.55
C HIS A 357 10.71 0.63 20.74
N GLU A 358 11.58 0.84 21.72
CA GLU A 358 12.62 -0.13 22.07
C GLU A 358 12.03 -1.33 22.81
N GLY A 359 11.04 -1.09 23.68
CA GLY A 359 10.21 -2.15 24.30
C GLY A 359 9.43 -2.94 23.26
N GLU A 360 8.83 -2.27 22.27
CA GLU A 360 8.12 -2.90 21.15
C GLU A 360 9.04 -3.82 20.34
N ARG A 361 10.27 -3.36 20.04
CA ARG A 361 11.28 -4.20 19.39
C ARG A 361 11.57 -5.46 20.21
N ARG A 362 11.81 -5.32 21.53
CA ARG A 362 12.09 -6.47 22.41
C ARG A 362 10.91 -7.42 22.54
N ALA A 363 9.69 -6.91 22.64
CA ALA A 363 8.47 -7.70 22.70
C ALA A 363 8.25 -8.49 21.41
N PHE A 364 8.42 -7.84 20.26
CA PHE A 364 8.37 -8.46 18.95
C PHE A 364 9.43 -9.57 18.79
N GLU A 365 10.69 -9.28 19.13
CA GLU A 365 11.79 -10.27 19.11
C GLU A 365 11.49 -11.45 20.02
N GLY A 366 11.01 -11.17 21.25
CA GLY A 366 10.65 -12.22 22.21
C GLY A 366 9.53 -13.13 21.72
N LEU A 367 8.52 -12.61 21.05
CA LEU A 367 7.46 -13.41 20.43
C LEU A 367 8.02 -14.29 19.31
N VAL A 368 8.78 -13.70 18.37
CA VAL A 368 9.33 -14.45 17.23
C VAL A 368 10.28 -15.57 17.72
N ASP A 369 11.14 -15.27 18.69
CA ASP A 369 12.07 -16.24 19.27
C ASP A 369 11.32 -17.36 20.02
N LEU A 370 10.24 -17.04 20.74
CA LEU A 370 9.36 -18.01 21.39
C LEU A 370 8.78 -19.01 20.39
N VAL A 371 8.23 -18.50 19.27
CA VAL A 371 7.62 -19.34 18.24
C VAL A 371 8.68 -20.23 17.59
N HIS A 372 9.87 -19.70 17.26
CA HIS A 372 10.96 -20.50 16.70
C HIS A 372 11.47 -21.59 17.66
N ALA A 373 11.69 -21.26 18.93
CA ALA A 373 12.09 -22.26 19.94
C ALA A 373 11.05 -23.37 20.15
N ARG A 374 9.77 -23.07 19.91
CA ARG A 374 8.71 -24.10 19.93
C ARG A 374 8.69 -24.93 18.65
N LEU A 375 8.94 -24.31 17.48
CA LEU A 375 9.02 -25.01 16.18
C LEU A 375 10.14 -26.07 16.16
N GLU A 376 11.27 -25.84 16.84
CA GLU A 376 12.34 -26.82 16.97
C GLU A 376 11.87 -28.10 17.67
N ARG A 377 10.98 -27.96 18.65
CA ARG A 377 10.41 -29.08 19.43
C ARG A 377 9.14 -29.67 18.81
N HIS A 378 8.37 -28.82 18.14
CA HIS A 378 7.08 -29.15 17.55
C HIS A 378 7.03 -28.61 16.11
N PRO A 379 7.62 -29.31 15.12
CA PRO A 379 7.75 -28.81 13.73
C PRO A 379 6.43 -28.51 13.04
N ASN A 380 5.32 -29.05 13.52
CA ASN A 380 3.97 -28.87 12.99
C ASN A 380 3.12 -27.94 13.89
N LEU A 381 3.72 -27.05 14.67
CA LEU A 381 2.97 -26.10 15.48
C LEU A 381 2.26 -25.06 14.61
N HIS A 382 1.16 -24.53 15.11
CA HIS A 382 0.41 -23.42 14.53
C HIS A 382 0.26 -22.27 15.52
N VAL A 383 0.23 -21.05 14.96
CA VAL A 383 -0.09 -19.82 15.67
C VAL A 383 -1.48 -19.37 15.23
N TYR A 384 -2.49 -19.65 16.06
CA TYR A 384 -3.86 -19.27 15.77
C TYR A 384 -4.10 -17.82 16.15
N HIS A 385 -4.80 -17.10 15.27
CA HIS A 385 -5.19 -15.71 15.49
C HIS A 385 -6.58 -15.45 14.89
N PHE A 386 -7.17 -14.29 15.18
CA PHE A 386 -8.51 -13.95 14.71
C PHE A 386 -8.50 -12.66 13.89
N SER A 387 -7.91 -12.65 12.78
CA SER A 387 -7.98 -11.70 11.64
C SER A 387 -6.65 -11.69 10.86
N GLY A 388 -6.57 -10.97 9.76
CA GLY A 388 -5.31 -10.81 9.01
C GLY A 388 -4.41 -9.68 9.56
N SER A 389 -4.78 -9.01 10.67
CA SER A 389 -4.03 -7.89 11.26
C SER A 389 -2.70 -8.33 11.89
N GLU A 390 -2.68 -9.46 12.60
CA GLU A 390 -1.53 -9.92 13.36
C GLU A 390 -0.31 -10.22 12.45
N PRO A 391 -0.42 -11.05 11.39
CA PRO A 391 0.72 -11.25 10.48
C PRO A 391 1.11 -9.97 9.74
N SER A 392 0.16 -9.07 9.45
CA SER A 392 0.44 -7.79 8.81
C SER A 392 1.24 -6.87 9.73
N THR A 393 0.89 -6.85 11.02
CA THR A 393 1.62 -6.10 12.06
C THR A 393 3.03 -6.66 12.24
N LEU A 394 3.20 -7.99 12.32
CA LEU A 394 4.54 -8.60 12.44
C LEU A 394 5.44 -8.25 11.24
N LYS A 395 4.89 -8.25 10.01
CA LYS A 395 5.64 -7.80 8.81
C LYS A 395 6.07 -6.33 8.91
N ARG A 396 5.20 -5.47 9.43
CA ARG A 396 5.49 -4.05 9.64
C ARG A 396 6.58 -3.86 10.69
N LEU A 397 6.45 -4.49 11.86
CA LEU A 397 7.42 -4.39 12.96
C LEU A 397 8.80 -4.92 12.56
N MET A 398 8.84 -6.04 11.84
CA MET A 398 10.08 -6.56 11.26
C MET A 398 10.81 -5.51 10.41
N ALA A 399 10.08 -4.80 9.56
CA ALA A 399 10.65 -3.77 8.68
C ALA A 399 11.05 -2.51 9.47
N GLU A 400 10.18 -2.02 10.37
CA GLU A 400 10.42 -0.81 11.17
C GLU A 400 11.60 -0.97 12.12
N HIS A 401 11.74 -2.13 12.75
CA HIS A 401 12.82 -2.43 13.69
C HIS A 401 14.05 -3.08 13.03
N SER A 402 13.97 -3.41 11.74
CA SER A 402 15.06 -4.05 10.97
C SER A 402 15.62 -5.31 11.66
N THR A 403 14.76 -6.14 12.23
CA THR A 403 15.12 -7.34 13.00
C THR A 403 14.24 -8.54 12.66
N ARG A 404 14.73 -9.76 12.89
CA ARG A 404 14.03 -11.05 12.72
C ARG A 404 13.43 -11.26 11.31
N ASP A 405 14.00 -10.64 10.29
CA ASP A 405 13.47 -10.68 8.92
C ASP A 405 13.48 -12.10 8.32
N ALA A 406 14.51 -12.87 8.56
CA ALA A 406 14.62 -14.27 8.10
C ALA A 406 13.64 -15.18 8.86
N GLN A 407 13.49 -14.96 10.17
CA GLN A 407 12.61 -15.74 11.02
C GLN A 407 11.14 -15.52 10.65
N VAL A 408 10.70 -14.27 10.52
CA VAL A 408 9.31 -13.96 10.11
C VAL A 408 9.02 -14.53 8.72
N ASP A 409 9.95 -14.39 7.75
CA ASP A 409 9.80 -14.97 6.42
C ASP A 409 9.68 -16.50 6.46
N ASP A 410 10.45 -17.20 7.34
CA ASP A 410 10.33 -18.65 7.55
C ASP A 410 8.97 -19.04 8.12
N LEU A 411 8.47 -18.32 9.13
CA LEU A 411 7.13 -18.55 9.71
C LEU A 411 6.02 -18.39 8.67
N LEU A 412 6.10 -17.35 7.84
CA LEU A 412 5.12 -17.10 6.77
C LEU A 412 5.15 -18.18 5.69
N ARG A 413 6.34 -18.63 5.27
CA ARG A 413 6.49 -19.70 4.26
C ARG A 413 6.02 -21.07 4.77
N ARG A 414 6.25 -21.37 6.05
CA ARG A 414 5.71 -22.56 6.70
C ARG A 414 4.21 -22.50 6.94
N GLN A 415 3.56 -21.34 6.64
CA GLN A 415 2.14 -21.11 6.93
C GLN A 415 1.78 -21.41 8.39
N VAL A 416 2.68 -21.02 9.32
CA VAL A 416 2.50 -21.24 10.76
C VAL A 416 1.28 -20.46 11.30
N PHE A 417 0.99 -19.28 10.73
CA PHE A 417 -0.14 -18.45 11.12
C PHE A 417 -1.45 -18.94 10.52
N VAL A 418 -2.44 -19.17 11.36
CA VAL A 418 -3.75 -19.71 10.99
C VAL A 418 -4.84 -18.72 11.38
N ASP A 419 -5.45 -18.06 10.39
CA ASP A 419 -6.56 -17.12 10.58
C ASP A 419 -7.89 -17.86 10.77
N LEU A 420 -8.36 -17.95 12.02
CA LEU A 420 -9.63 -18.60 12.35
C LEU A 420 -10.85 -17.83 11.85
N HIS A 421 -10.76 -16.51 11.68
CA HIS A 421 -11.83 -15.71 11.09
C HIS A 421 -12.04 -16.07 9.61
N ALA A 422 -10.95 -16.18 8.83
CA ALA A 422 -11.01 -16.61 7.45
C ALA A 422 -11.57 -18.05 7.30
N ILE A 423 -11.16 -18.96 8.18
CA ILE A 423 -11.67 -20.34 8.23
C ILE A 423 -13.17 -20.33 8.55
N LEU A 424 -13.58 -19.66 9.63
CA LEU A 424 -14.97 -19.60 10.07
C LEU A 424 -15.92 -19.10 8.97
N ARG A 425 -15.57 -17.99 8.32
CA ARG A 425 -16.38 -17.38 7.26
C ARG A 425 -16.61 -18.26 6.04
N ARG A 426 -15.76 -19.27 5.83
CA ARG A 426 -15.80 -20.22 4.73
C ARG A 426 -16.26 -21.61 5.13
N ALA A 427 -16.26 -21.89 6.44
CA ALA A 427 -16.70 -23.18 6.99
C ALA A 427 -18.18 -23.18 7.33
N VAL A 428 -18.70 -22.05 7.84
CA VAL A 428 -20.06 -22.02 8.37
C VAL A 428 -20.80 -20.72 8.03
N ARG A 429 -22.12 -20.83 7.97
CA ARG A 429 -23.06 -19.71 8.00
C ARG A 429 -23.84 -19.75 9.30
N ALA A 430 -23.89 -18.65 10.03
CA ALA A 430 -24.51 -18.58 11.36
C ALA A 430 -25.41 -17.35 11.49
N GLY A 431 -26.44 -17.44 12.31
CA GLY A 431 -27.39 -16.36 12.58
C GLY A 431 -26.84 -15.24 13.43
N VAL A 432 -25.58 -14.85 13.23
CA VAL A 432 -24.89 -13.73 13.92
C VAL A 432 -25.02 -12.43 13.13
N PRO A 433 -25.08 -11.27 13.78
CA PRO A 433 -25.18 -9.97 13.10
C PRO A 433 -23.86 -9.56 12.42
N SER A 434 -22.75 -10.09 12.90
CA SER A 434 -21.43 -9.98 12.28
C SER A 434 -20.54 -11.16 12.62
N TYR A 435 -19.45 -11.37 11.86
CA TYR A 435 -18.47 -12.41 12.16
C TYR A 435 -17.29 -11.87 12.99
N SER A 436 -17.48 -10.83 13.79
CA SER A 436 -16.47 -10.40 14.77
C SER A 436 -16.34 -11.43 15.90
N LEU A 437 -15.17 -11.50 16.55
CA LEU A 437 -14.93 -12.48 17.62
C LEU A 437 -16.05 -12.49 18.67
N LYS A 438 -16.46 -11.30 19.12
CA LYS A 438 -17.51 -11.12 20.14
C LYS A 438 -18.88 -11.68 19.74
N GLU A 439 -19.26 -11.53 18.48
CA GLU A 439 -20.54 -12.03 18.00
C GLU A 439 -20.55 -13.55 17.79
N VAL A 440 -19.40 -14.11 17.42
CA VAL A 440 -19.27 -15.55 17.20
C VAL A 440 -19.03 -16.32 18.49
N GLU A 441 -18.64 -15.68 19.59
CA GLU A 441 -18.53 -16.28 20.94
C GLU A 441 -19.79 -17.03 21.36
N ALA A 442 -20.96 -16.55 20.93
CA ALA A 442 -22.23 -17.20 21.18
C ALA A 442 -22.36 -18.62 20.58
N LEU A 443 -21.58 -18.97 19.52
CA LEU A 443 -21.55 -20.30 18.91
C LEU A 443 -20.98 -21.38 19.85
N PHE A 444 -20.10 -20.98 20.73
CA PHE A 444 -19.43 -21.90 21.67
C PHE A 444 -19.64 -21.54 23.15
N GLY A 445 -20.51 -20.56 23.42
CA GLY A 445 -20.95 -20.19 24.76
C GLY A 445 -19.86 -19.53 25.61
N PHE A 446 -18.94 -18.78 25.00
CA PHE A 446 -17.95 -17.99 25.73
C PHE A 446 -18.60 -16.74 26.33
N VAL A 447 -18.27 -16.42 27.59
CA VAL A 447 -18.78 -15.27 28.30
C VAL A 447 -17.61 -14.46 28.85
N ARG A 448 -17.55 -13.18 28.50
CA ARG A 448 -16.55 -12.23 29.00
C ARG A 448 -16.90 -11.77 30.41
N SER A 449 -15.86 -11.54 31.20
CA SER A 449 -15.98 -11.07 32.58
C SER A 449 -15.23 -9.77 32.88
N GLY A 450 -14.34 -9.37 31.97
CA GLY A 450 -13.46 -8.20 32.12
C GLY A 450 -14.17 -6.86 32.08
N ALA A 451 -13.56 -5.83 32.66
CA ALA A 451 -14.05 -4.44 32.65
C ALA A 451 -13.89 -3.78 31.28
N VAL A 452 -12.84 -4.09 30.56
CA VAL A 452 -12.59 -3.62 29.19
C VAL A 452 -13.36 -4.49 28.22
N GLN A 453 -14.20 -3.85 27.41
CA GLN A 453 -15.12 -4.54 26.49
C GLN A 453 -14.79 -4.31 25.00
N SER A 454 -13.78 -3.49 24.67
CA SER A 454 -13.40 -3.21 23.28
C SER A 454 -11.95 -2.73 23.17
N GLY A 455 -11.31 -2.95 22.01
CA GLY A 455 -9.98 -2.40 21.72
C GLY A 455 -9.93 -0.87 21.84
N THR A 456 -11.01 -0.16 21.52
CA THR A 456 -11.10 1.29 21.76
C THR A 456 -11.02 1.63 23.25
N GLN A 457 -11.67 0.86 24.13
CA GLN A 457 -11.55 1.05 25.57
C GLN A 457 -10.13 0.69 26.06
N ALA A 458 -9.51 -0.35 25.49
CA ALA A 458 -8.11 -0.70 25.79
C ALA A 458 -7.16 0.48 25.46
N ILE A 459 -7.35 1.13 24.31
CA ILE A 459 -6.59 2.33 23.92
C ILE A 459 -6.80 3.46 24.94
N LEU A 460 -8.04 3.73 25.34
CA LEU A 460 -8.35 4.78 26.33
C LEU A 460 -7.77 4.47 27.72
N HIS A 461 -7.76 3.20 28.14
CA HIS A 461 -7.13 2.78 29.40
C HIS A 461 -5.60 2.94 29.31
N TYR A 462 -4.99 2.58 28.19
CA TYR A 462 -3.57 2.75 27.97
C TYR A 462 -3.16 4.24 27.95
N GLU A 463 -3.94 5.10 27.31
CA GLU A 463 -3.70 6.56 27.32
C GLU A 463 -3.84 7.14 28.74
N ARG A 464 -4.84 6.70 29.53
CA ARG A 464 -4.96 7.09 30.94
C ARG A 464 -3.75 6.63 31.75
N TRP A 465 -3.27 5.40 31.52
CA TRP A 465 -2.09 4.89 32.18
C TRP A 465 -0.85 5.68 31.83
N LEU A 466 -0.67 6.12 30.59
CA LEU A 466 0.46 6.98 30.21
C LEU A 466 0.55 8.25 31.07
N HIS A 467 -0.61 8.82 31.44
CA HIS A 467 -0.69 10.03 32.26
C HIS A 467 -0.66 9.76 33.76
N GLN A 468 -1.30 8.71 34.23
CA GLN A 468 -1.55 8.45 35.66
C GLN A 468 -0.60 7.42 36.25
N LYS A 469 -0.01 6.56 35.44
CA LYS A 469 0.83 5.42 35.86
C LYS A 469 0.19 4.52 36.91
N ALA A 470 -1.14 4.31 36.82
CA ALA A 470 -1.88 3.43 37.70
C ALA A 470 -1.86 1.98 37.15
N ASP A 471 -1.17 1.06 37.83
CA ASP A 471 -0.93 -0.31 37.35
C ASP A 471 -2.22 -1.11 37.08
N GLY A 472 -3.28 -0.90 37.84
CA GLY A 472 -4.57 -1.57 37.64
C GLY A 472 -5.17 -1.36 36.25
N LEU A 473 -4.82 -0.28 35.53
CA LEU A 473 -5.26 -0.06 34.14
C LEU A 473 -4.57 -1.03 33.17
N LEU A 474 -3.32 -1.39 33.40
CA LEU A 474 -2.63 -2.40 32.61
C LEU A 474 -3.16 -3.80 32.88
N ASP A 475 -3.48 -4.11 34.14
CA ASP A 475 -4.09 -5.40 34.51
C ASP A 475 -5.43 -5.63 33.81
N GLU A 476 -6.25 -4.57 33.69
CA GLU A 476 -7.53 -4.62 32.96
C GLU A 476 -7.34 -4.85 31.46
N ILE A 477 -6.34 -4.20 30.84
CA ILE A 477 -5.98 -4.43 29.43
C ILE A 477 -5.45 -5.84 29.23
N GLU A 478 -4.58 -6.33 30.11
CA GLU A 478 -4.06 -7.69 30.03
C GLU A 478 -5.16 -8.74 30.18
N ALA A 479 -6.11 -8.51 31.10
CA ALA A 479 -7.26 -9.37 31.25
C ALA A 479 -8.12 -9.42 29.98
N TYR A 480 -8.32 -8.29 29.30
CA TYR A 480 -9.05 -8.19 28.05
C TYR A 480 -8.35 -8.99 26.93
N ASN A 481 -7.04 -8.78 26.69
CA ASN A 481 -6.27 -9.50 25.70
C ASN A 481 -6.23 -11.03 25.99
N ARG A 482 -6.13 -11.40 27.28
CA ARG A 482 -6.22 -12.80 27.70
C ARG A 482 -7.59 -13.43 27.41
N GLU A 483 -8.67 -12.65 27.53
CA GLU A 483 -10.02 -13.09 27.16
C GLU A 483 -10.14 -13.27 25.65
N ASP A 484 -9.56 -12.37 24.83
CA ASP A 484 -9.53 -12.50 23.36
C ASP A 484 -8.77 -13.77 22.93
N CYS A 485 -7.61 -14.05 23.54
CA CYS A 485 -6.88 -15.32 23.32
C CYS A 485 -7.72 -16.56 23.71
N ARG A 486 -8.44 -16.51 24.83
CA ARG A 486 -9.29 -17.62 25.28
C ARG A 486 -10.53 -17.80 24.39
N ALA A 487 -11.14 -16.73 23.94
CA ALA A 487 -12.25 -16.78 23.01
C ALA A 487 -11.81 -17.38 21.66
N THR A 488 -10.62 -17.01 21.18
CA THR A 488 -9.99 -17.58 19.97
C THR A 488 -9.71 -19.07 20.13
N LEU A 489 -9.24 -19.53 21.31
CA LEU A 489 -9.12 -20.95 21.63
C LEU A 489 -10.49 -21.64 21.64
N GLY A 490 -11.50 -21.04 22.26
CA GLY A 490 -12.86 -21.60 22.27
C GLY A 490 -13.43 -21.79 20.86
N LEU A 491 -13.18 -20.81 19.97
CA LEU A 491 -13.53 -20.92 18.54
C LEU A 491 -12.79 -22.07 17.86
N LEU A 492 -11.46 -22.20 18.08
CA LEU A 492 -10.65 -23.27 17.54
C LEU A 492 -11.21 -24.65 17.94
N GLU A 493 -11.51 -24.82 19.23
CA GLU A 493 -12.06 -26.07 19.77
C GLU A 493 -13.45 -26.36 19.20
N TRP A 494 -14.28 -25.33 19.05
CA TRP A 494 -15.59 -25.48 18.42
C TRP A 494 -15.46 -25.87 16.95
N LEU A 495 -14.62 -25.22 16.17
CA LEU A 495 -14.37 -25.56 14.76
C LEU A 495 -13.89 -27.02 14.59
N HIS A 496 -12.98 -27.47 15.44
CA HIS A 496 -12.53 -28.88 15.43
C HIS A 496 -13.65 -29.86 15.74
N ARG A 497 -14.54 -29.52 16.67
CA ARG A 497 -15.67 -30.37 17.07
C ARG A 497 -16.72 -30.49 15.96
N VAL A 498 -16.99 -29.41 15.24
CA VAL A 498 -18.02 -29.37 14.18
C VAL A 498 -17.49 -29.71 12.79
N ARG A 499 -16.19 -29.86 12.63
CA ARG A 499 -15.55 -30.24 11.37
C ARG A 499 -16.02 -31.63 10.93
N PRO A 500 -16.39 -31.85 9.64
CA PRO A 500 -16.74 -33.17 9.12
C PRO A 500 -15.63 -34.19 9.40
N THR A 501 -16.00 -35.35 9.97
CA THR A 501 -15.04 -36.39 10.43
C THR A 501 -14.37 -37.13 9.28
N ASP A 502 -14.99 -37.19 8.14
CA ASP A 502 -14.52 -37.82 6.91
C ASP A 502 -13.63 -36.91 6.03
N LEU A 503 -13.52 -35.63 6.40
CA LEU A 503 -12.67 -34.69 5.68
C LEU A 503 -11.19 -34.94 6.00
N ALA A 504 -10.36 -35.12 4.97
CA ALA A 504 -8.92 -35.25 5.14
C ALA A 504 -8.31 -33.96 5.74
N TRP A 505 -7.27 -34.10 6.53
CA TRP A 505 -6.52 -32.95 7.01
C TRP A 505 -5.69 -32.32 5.88
N PRO A 506 -5.48 -31.01 5.88
CA PRO A 506 -4.59 -30.38 4.91
C PRO A 506 -3.17 -30.94 5.06
N GLU A 507 -2.51 -31.17 3.93
CA GLU A 507 -1.09 -31.52 3.94
C GLU A 507 -0.29 -30.33 4.47
N ALA A 508 0.60 -30.61 5.42
CA ALA A 508 1.51 -29.58 5.91
C ALA A 508 2.35 -29.05 4.73
N PRO A 509 2.50 -27.72 4.57
CA PRO A 509 3.39 -27.18 3.54
C PRO A 509 4.80 -27.75 3.77
N ASP A 510 5.40 -28.36 2.73
CA ASP A 510 6.80 -28.77 2.81
C ASP A 510 7.69 -27.52 2.68
N PRO A 511 8.28 -27.02 3.77
CA PRO A 511 9.17 -25.86 3.72
C PRO A 511 10.47 -26.17 2.96
N ARG A 512 10.75 -27.45 2.68
CA ARG A 512 11.91 -27.93 1.95
C ARG A 512 11.66 -28.12 0.45
N ALA A 513 10.54 -27.62 -0.08
CA ALA A 513 10.25 -27.64 -1.52
C ALA A 513 11.21 -26.78 -2.37
N LEU A 514 12.27 -26.20 -1.77
CA LEU A 514 13.47 -25.79 -2.51
C LEU A 514 14.24 -27.06 -2.90
N SER A 515 14.65 -27.15 -4.18
CA SER A 515 15.53 -28.25 -4.57
C SER A 515 16.81 -28.25 -3.71
N PRO A 516 17.44 -29.39 -3.48
CA PRO A 516 18.71 -29.43 -2.74
C PRO A 516 19.72 -28.41 -3.23
N GLU A 517 19.81 -28.21 -4.56
CA GLU A 517 20.69 -27.22 -5.19
C GLU A 517 20.32 -25.78 -4.82
N ALA A 518 19.02 -25.46 -4.70
CA ALA A 518 18.57 -24.13 -4.28
C ALA A 518 18.88 -23.85 -2.81
N THR A 519 18.83 -24.89 -1.95
CA THR A 519 19.21 -24.80 -0.54
C THR A 519 20.71 -24.59 -0.40
N GLU A 520 21.54 -25.40 -1.09
CA GLU A 520 22.99 -25.24 -1.08
C GLU A 520 23.43 -23.85 -1.61
N ALA A 521 22.81 -23.37 -2.67
CA ALA A 521 23.07 -22.01 -3.19
C ALA A 521 22.67 -20.90 -2.21
N MET A 522 21.64 -21.12 -1.41
CA MET A 522 21.21 -20.19 -0.37
C MET A 522 22.22 -20.18 0.79
N ASP A 523 22.64 -21.35 1.26
CA ASP A 523 23.61 -21.49 2.34
C ASP A 523 24.96 -20.91 1.96
N ALA A 524 25.44 -21.16 0.72
CA ALA A 524 26.68 -20.60 0.19
C ALA A 524 26.64 -19.06 0.11
N ARG A 525 25.50 -18.48 -0.27
CA ARG A 525 25.31 -17.02 -0.30
C ARG A 525 25.29 -16.42 1.11
N GLN A 526 24.63 -17.07 2.05
CA GLN A 526 24.60 -16.63 3.44
C GLN A 526 25.99 -16.69 4.07
N LEU A 527 26.75 -17.74 3.80
CA LEU A 527 28.14 -17.86 4.25
C LEU A 527 29.01 -16.73 3.64
N LEU A 528 28.90 -16.48 2.34
CA LEU A 528 29.61 -15.38 1.69
C LEU A 528 29.26 -14.01 2.30
N ARG A 529 27.97 -13.79 2.60
CA ARG A 529 27.54 -12.56 3.28
C ARG A 529 28.23 -12.44 4.64
N GLN A 530 28.23 -13.49 5.46
CA GLN A 530 28.88 -13.50 6.76
C GLN A 530 30.37 -13.19 6.62
N GLU A 531 31.08 -13.88 5.71
CA GLU A 531 32.50 -13.65 5.46
C GLU A 531 32.80 -12.18 5.07
N LEU A 532 31.91 -11.50 4.36
CA LEU A 532 32.09 -10.11 3.93
C LEU A 532 31.73 -9.10 5.02
N VAL A 533 30.72 -9.39 5.83
CA VAL A 533 30.20 -8.47 6.86
C VAL A 533 30.95 -8.57 8.18
N ASP A 534 31.29 -9.80 8.60
CA ASP A 534 31.93 -10.03 9.90
C ASP A 534 33.30 -9.35 9.96
N GLY A 535 33.44 -8.50 11.00
CA GLY A 535 34.65 -7.71 11.23
C GLY A 535 34.93 -6.61 10.20
N ALA A 536 34.01 -6.34 9.28
CA ALA A 536 34.10 -5.21 8.37
C ALA A 536 33.52 -3.95 9.01
N GLU A 537 34.14 -2.81 8.76
CA GLU A 537 33.58 -1.49 9.13
C GLU A 537 32.21 -1.30 8.44
N PRO A 538 31.15 -0.89 9.19
CA PRO A 538 29.86 -0.57 8.59
C PRO A 538 30.01 0.43 7.43
N GLU A 539 29.23 0.24 6.37
CA GLU A 539 29.25 1.04 5.15
C GLU A 539 30.56 1.00 4.34
N SER A 540 31.53 0.19 4.71
CA SER A 540 32.70 -0.09 3.85
C SER A 540 32.29 -0.84 2.59
N ALA A 541 33.11 -0.78 1.54
CA ALA A 541 32.83 -1.49 0.28
C ALA A 541 32.62 -3.01 0.48
N ARG A 542 33.39 -3.61 1.39
CA ARG A 542 33.25 -5.03 1.78
C ARG A 542 31.93 -5.31 2.46
N TRP A 543 31.57 -4.51 3.44
CA TRP A 543 30.32 -4.63 4.18
C TRP A 543 29.10 -4.45 3.27
N LEU A 544 29.10 -3.37 2.44
CA LEU A 544 28.05 -3.10 1.48
C LEU A 544 27.86 -4.24 0.48
N ALA A 545 28.95 -4.81 -0.03
CA ALA A 545 28.87 -5.96 -0.94
C ALA A 545 28.18 -7.17 -0.32
N GLY A 546 28.45 -7.43 0.97
CA GLY A 546 27.78 -8.48 1.72
C GLY A 546 26.28 -8.21 1.92
N GLU A 547 25.91 -6.99 2.31
CA GLU A 547 24.50 -6.62 2.54
C GLU A 547 23.67 -6.60 1.25
N LEU A 548 24.27 -6.19 0.13
CA LEU A 548 23.60 -6.16 -1.17
C LEU A 548 23.27 -7.54 -1.75
N LEU A 549 23.92 -8.62 -1.28
CA LEU A 549 23.59 -10.00 -1.68
C LEU A 549 22.13 -10.39 -1.41
N GLU A 550 21.53 -9.82 -0.35
CA GLU A 550 20.13 -10.10 0.04
C GLU A 550 19.16 -9.01 -0.42
N TYR A 551 19.62 -7.93 -1.06
CA TYR A 551 18.78 -6.78 -1.43
C TYR A 551 17.56 -7.20 -2.25
N HIS A 552 17.74 -7.79 -3.41
CA HIS A 552 16.64 -8.16 -4.32
C HIS A 552 15.66 -9.15 -3.67
N ARG A 553 16.16 -10.07 -2.87
CA ARG A 553 15.33 -11.02 -2.15
C ARG A 553 14.45 -10.31 -1.10
N ARG A 554 15.01 -9.36 -0.35
CA ARG A 554 14.26 -8.55 0.63
C ARG A 554 13.22 -7.68 -0.07
N GLU A 555 13.57 -7.02 -1.16
CA GLU A 555 12.66 -6.20 -1.98
C GLU A 555 11.51 -7.01 -2.59
N ALA A 556 11.75 -8.26 -3.00
CA ALA A 556 10.72 -9.11 -3.58
C ALA A 556 9.72 -9.66 -2.53
N ARG A 557 10.07 -9.71 -1.24
CA ARG A 557 9.21 -10.30 -0.19
C ARG A 557 7.82 -9.66 -0.09
N PRO A 558 7.65 -8.34 -0.01
CA PRO A 558 6.32 -7.74 0.09
C PRO A 558 5.41 -8.08 -1.09
N ALA A 559 5.98 -8.16 -2.31
CA ALA A 559 5.23 -8.54 -3.50
C ALA A 559 4.82 -10.02 -3.47
N TRP A 560 5.69 -10.92 -2.97
CA TRP A 560 5.36 -12.31 -2.74
C TRP A 560 4.26 -12.48 -1.69
N TRP A 561 4.35 -11.78 -0.56
CA TRP A 561 3.31 -11.83 0.47
C TRP A 561 1.97 -11.34 -0.04
N ALA A 562 1.95 -10.23 -0.80
CA ALA A 562 0.73 -9.71 -1.42
C ALA A 562 0.16 -10.70 -2.45
N TYR A 563 1.01 -11.38 -3.21
CA TYR A 563 0.60 -12.42 -4.16
C TYR A 563 -0.06 -13.61 -3.43
N TYR A 564 0.60 -14.17 -2.40
CA TYR A 564 0.04 -15.28 -1.63
C TYR A 564 -1.23 -14.91 -0.87
N ASP A 565 -1.33 -13.67 -0.37
CA ASP A 565 -2.56 -13.15 0.22
C ASP A 565 -3.72 -13.17 -0.80
N ARG A 566 -3.47 -12.73 -2.04
CA ARG A 566 -4.48 -12.76 -3.12
C ARG A 566 -4.93 -14.16 -3.48
N LEU A 567 -4.04 -15.14 -3.46
CA LEU A 567 -4.43 -16.54 -3.72
C LEU A 567 -5.44 -17.06 -2.69
N GLY A 568 -5.39 -16.55 -1.45
CA GLY A 568 -6.34 -16.90 -0.38
C GLY A 568 -7.69 -16.19 -0.46
N LYS A 569 -7.80 -15.08 -1.21
CA LYS A 569 -9.00 -14.24 -1.28
C LYS A 569 -10.14 -14.90 -2.04
N SER A 570 -11.36 -14.53 -1.69
CA SER A 570 -12.58 -14.89 -2.44
C SER A 570 -12.75 -14.06 -3.70
N PRO A 571 -13.58 -14.48 -4.65
CA PRO A 571 -13.96 -13.64 -5.78
C PRO A 571 -14.54 -12.28 -5.37
N GLU A 572 -15.29 -12.22 -4.25
CA GLU A 572 -15.82 -10.97 -3.69
C GLU A 572 -14.70 -10.05 -3.18
N GLU A 573 -13.71 -10.61 -2.48
CA GLU A 573 -12.56 -9.86 -1.97
C GLU A 573 -11.61 -9.45 -3.10
N LEU A 574 -11.48 -10.29 -4.13
CA LEU A 574 -10.71 -9.97 -5.34
C LEU A 574 -11.38 -8.90 -6.21
N LEU A 575 -12.71 -8.73 -6.12
CA LEU A 575 -13.42 -7.66 -6.83
C LEU A 575 -12.97 -6.26 -6.40
N GLU A 576 -12.54 -6.12 -5.14
CA GLU A 576 -12.02 -4.87 -4.56
C GLU A 576 -10.49 -4.74 -4.70
N ASP A 577 -9.80 -5.78 -5.19
CA ASP A 577 -8.34 -5.78 -5.36
C ASP A 577 -7.95 -5.38 -6.78
N THR A 578 -7.32 -4.21 -6.94
CA THR A 578 -6.95 -3.68 -8.26
C THR A 578 -5.90 -4.51 -9.01
N GLU A 579 -5.21 -5.44 -8.37
CA GLU A 579 -4.26 -6.37 -9.00
C GLU A 579 -4.92 -7.69 -9.43
N ALA A 580 -6.26 -7.72 -9.48
CA ALA A 580 -7.04 -8.88 -9.83
C ALA A 580 -8.19 -8.54 -10.79
N ILE A 581 -8.72 -9.56 -11.47
CA ILE A 581 -10.01 -9.53 -12.18
C ILE A 581 -10.83 -10.72 -11.66
N ALA A 582 -11.99 -10.44 -11.07
CA ALA A 582 -12.84 -11.44 -10.46
C ALA A 582 -14.16 -11.67 -11.23
N TYR A 583 -14.85 -12.77 -10.90
CA TYR A 583 -16.12 -13.20 -11.50
C TYR A 583 -16.04 -13.39 -13.00
N LEU A 584 -14.98 -14.04 -13.46
CA LEU A 584 -14.83 -14.44 -14.85
C LEU A 584 -15.78 -15.58 -15.20
N THR A 585 -16.48 -15.42 -16.30
CA THR A 585 -17.32 -16.46 -16.91
C THR A 585 -17.03 -16.56 -18.40
N VAL A 586 -17.26 -17.74 -18.97
CA VAL A 586 -17.03 -17.97 -20.40
C VAL A 586 -18.05 -17.17 -21.24
N ASP A 587 -17.55 -16.39 -22.18
CA ASP A 587 -18.43 -15.79 -23.21
C ASP A 587 -18.89 -16.88 -24.17
N ARG A 588 -20.16 -17.32 -24.01
CA ARG A 588 -20.73 -18.40 -24.82
C ARG A 588 -21.00 -18.00 -26.27
N ASP A 589 -21.07 -16.70 -26.54
CA ASP A 589 -21.32 -16.16 -27.88
C ASP A 589 -20.01 -16.05 -28.69
N THR A 590 -18.86 -16.16 -28.03
CA THR A 590 -17.53 -16.08 -28.65
C THR A 590 -16.81 -17.42 -28.51
N PRO A 591 -16.79 -18.28 -29.50
CA PRO A 591 -16.11 -19.58 -29.47
C PRO A 591 -14.58 -19.37 -29.35
N PRO A 592 -13.84 -20.31 -28.71
CA PRO A 592 -12.39 -20.25 -28.64
C PRO A 592 -11.73 -20.19 -30.03
N GLU A 593 -10.76 -19.29 -30.18
CA GLU A 593 -10.04 -19.10 -31.45
C GLU A 593 -8.67 -19.78 -31.39
N ALA A 594 -8.33 -20.57 -32.43
CA ALA A 594 -7.01 -21.21 -32.51
C ALA A 594 -5.93 -20.19 -32.91
N GLN A 595 -4.90 -20.06 -32.12
CA GLN A 595 -3.70 -19.25 -32.41
C GLN A 595 -2.45 -20.14 -32.35
N ARG A 596 -1.91 -20.53 -33.48
CA ARG A 596 -0.79 -21.50 -33.61
C ARG A 596 -1.10 -22.82 -32.88
N ARG A 597 -0.43 -23.10 -31.74
CA ARG A 597 -0.66 -24.29 -30.91
C ARG A 597 -1.51 -24.02 -29.67
N SER A 598 -2.02 -22.81 -29.49
CA SER A 598 -2.77 -22.35 -28.32
C SER A 598 -4.20 -22.01 -28.70
N LEU A 599 -5.10 -21.94 -27.70
CA LEU A 599 -6.48 -21.49 -27.83
C LEU A 599 -6.67 -20.17 -27.08
N ALA A 600 -7.22 -19.16 -27.76
CA ALA A 600 -7.67 -17.93 -27.14
C ALA A 600 -9.13 -18.07 -26.69
N HIS A 601 -9.35 -18.00 -25.40
CA HIS A 601 -10.69 -18.03 -24.78
C HIS A 601 -11.11 -16.61 -24.44
N THR A 602 -12.36 -16.25 -24.76
CA THR A 602 -12.96 -14.99 -24.33
C THR A 602 -13.75 -15.24 -23.05
N LEU A 603 -13.39 -14.50 -21.99
CA LEU A 603 -14.07 -14.49 -20.71
C LEU A 603 -14.67 -13.11 -20.49
N ILE A 604 -15.84 -13.07 -19.85
CA ILE A 604 -16.53 -11.83 -19.45
C ILE A 604 -16.50 -11.66 -17.95
N PHE A 605 -16.44 -10.41 -17.48
CA PHE A 605 -16.41 -10.06 -16.07
C PHE A 605 -17.21 -8.78 -15.80
N PRO A 606 -17.75 -8.57 -14.58
CA PRO A 606 -18.38 -7.31 -14.21
C PRO A 606 -17.35 -6.19 -14.23
N ILE A 607 -17.70 -5.02 -14.80
CA ILE A 607 -16.78 -3.86 -14.79
C ILE A 607 -16.34 -3.55 -13.36
N GLN A 608 -15.03 -3.52 -13.17
CA GLN A 608 -14.33 -3.33 -11.90
C GLN A 608 -13.03 -2.54 -12.14
N ASP A 609 -12.53 -1.87 -11.08
CA ASP A 609 -11.24 -1.18 -11.18
C ASP A 609 -10.10 -2.18 -11.11
N HIS A 610 -9.25 -2.23 -12.14
CA HIS A 610 -8.08 -3.11 -12.15
C HIS A 610 -6.89 -2.50 -12.93
N LYS A 611 -5.69 -2.93 -12.56
CA LYS A 611 -4.42 -2.59 -13.22
C LYS A 611 -3.91 -3.70 -14.15
N VAL A 612 -4.58 -4.82 -14.20
CA VAL A 612 -4.21 -5.95 -15.07
C VAL A 612 -4.31 -5.52 -16.53
N ARG A 613 -3.26 -5.81 -17.31
CA ARG A 613 -3.13 -5.38 -18.73
C ARG A 613 -2.67 -6.53 -19.60
N PRO A 614 -2.82 -6.46 -20.91
CA PRO A 614 -2.17 -7.38 -21.85
C PRO A 614 -0.66 -7.50 -21.55
N GLY A 615 -0.15 -8.74 -21.54
CA GLY A 615 1.24 -9.04 -21.18
C GLY A 615 1.51 -9.17 -19.67
N THR A 616 0.55 -8.87 -18.78
CA THR A 616 0.68 -9.17 -17.35
C THR A 616 0.65 -10.69 -17.15
N PRO A 617 1.68 -11.30 -16.52
CA PRO A 617 1.57 -12.70 -16.09
C PRO A 617 0.44 -12.86 -15.10
N VAL A 618 -0.50 -13.76 -15.38
CA VAL A 618 -1.66 -13.98 -14.52
C VAL A 618 -1.77 -15.42 -14.07
N HIS A 619 -2.21 -15.56 -12.82
CA HIS A 619 -2.44 -16.85 -12.18
C HIS A 619 -3.91 -17.02 -11.81
N ASP A 620 -4.33 -18.25 -11.80
CA ASP A 620 -5.61 -18.67 -11.25
C ASP A 620 -5.47 -18.80 -9.73
N PRO A 621 -6.18 -18.01 -8.92
CA PRO A 621 -6.06 -18.07 -7.47
C PRO A 621 -6.52 -19.41 -6.88
N ALA A 622 -7.39 -20.15 -7.55
CA ALA A 622 -7.84 -21.45 -7.07
C ALA A 622 -6.75 -22.52 -7.13
N THR A 623 -5.79 -22.38 -8.06
CA THR A 623 -4.72 -23.36 -8.26
C THR A 623 -3.32 -22.83 -7.93
N GLY A 624 -3.16 -21.53 -7.78
CA GLY A 624 -1.86 -20.84 -7.62
C GLY A 624 -0.94 -20.96 -8.85
N ARG A 625 -1.48 -21.39 -10.01
CA ARG A 625 -0.70 -21.65 -11.22
C ARG A 625 -1.06 -20.67 -12.32
N THR A 626 -0.19 -20.56 -13.35
CA THR A 626 -0.48 -19.72 -14.51
C THR A 626 -1.85 -20.04 -15.11
N ALA A 627 -2.61 -19.00 -15.39
CA ALA A 627 -3.92 -19.09 -16.05
C ALA A 627 -3.80 -19.06 -17.58
N GLY A 628 -2.70 -18.55 -18.11
CA GLY A 628 -2.43 -18.27 -19.52
C GLY A 628 -1.90 -16.85 -19.71
N ASP A 629 -1.87 -16.39 -20.95
CA ASP A 629 -1.40 -15.05 -21.31
C ASP A 629 -2.58 -14.17 -21.73
N ILE A 630 -2.67 -12.97 -21.18
CA ILE A 630 -3.69 -11.99 -21.57
C ILE A 630 -3.26 -11.36 -22.90
N VAL A 631 -4.09 -11.55 -23.93
CA VAL A 631 -3.88 -10.96 -25.25
C VAL A 631 -4.56 -9.61 -25.38
N GLU A 632 -5.75 -9.48 -24.80
CA GLU A 632 -6.60 -8.30 -24.95
C GLU A 632 -7.52 -8.14 -23.74
N ILE A 633 -7.79 -6.92 -23.35
CA ILE A 633 -8.82 -6.54 -22.37
C ILE A 633 -9.64 -5.40 -22.98
N ASP A 634 -10.96 -5.53 -22.98
CA ASP A 634 -11.92 -4.48 -23.30
C ASP A 634 -12.85 -4.27 -22.11
N ASP A 635 -12.65 -3.21 -21.37
CA ASP A 635 -13.42 -2.78 -20.19
C ASP A 635 -14.04 -1.39 -20.38
N THR A 636 -13.97 -0.82 -21.59
CA THR A 636 -14.34 0.56 -21.89
C THR A 636 -15.80 0.73 -22.29
N SER A 637 -16.46 -0.33 -22.72
CA SER A 637 -17.81 -0.24 -23.26
C SER A 637 -18.77 -1.26 -22.63
N GLY A 638 -19.87 -0.78 -22.04
CA GLY A 638 -20.97 -1.64 -21.55
C GLY A 638 -20.96 -1.92 -20.06
N ALA A 639 -21.72 -2.94 -19.64
CA ALA A 639 -21.85 -3.37 -18.25
C ALA A 639 -20.88 -4.52 -17.88
N LEU A 640 -20.30 -5.17 -18.89
CA LEU A 640 -19.37 -6.28 -18.76
C LEU A 640 -18.09 -5.97 -19.52
N GLY A 641 -16.96 -6.24 -18.90
CA GLY A 641 -15.66 -6.27 -19.53
C GLY A 641 -15.41 -7.64 -20.19
N ARG A 642 -14.46 -7.68 -21.11
CA ARG A 642 -13.99 -8.89 -21.79
C ARG A 642 -12.48 -9.02 -21.65
N VAL A 643 -12.01 -10.24 -21.41
CA VAL A 643 -10.58 -10.58 -21.43
C VAL A 643 -10.37 -11.77 -22.36
N ARG A 644 -9.40 -11.65 -23.27
CA ARG A 644 -8.97 -12.77 -24.14
C ARG A 644 -7.73 -13.41 -23.53
N LEU A 645 -7.89 -14.65 -23.11
CA LEU A 645 -6.85 -15.44 -22.42
C LEU A 645 -6.34 -16.54 -23.36
N LEU A 646 -5.06 -16.45 -23.73
CA LEU A 646 -4.38 -17.43 -24.57
C LEU A 646 -3.84 -18.57 -23.72
N ARG A 647 -4.26 -19.80 -23.97
CA ARG A 647 -3.88 -21.00 -23.22
C ARG A 647 -3.19 -22.02 -24.11
N GLY A 648 -1.98 -22.38 -23.74
CA GLY A 648 -1.21 -23.42 -24.43
C GLY A 648 -1.70 -24.84 -24.15
N PRO A 649 -1.18 -25.86 -24.87
CA PRO A 649 -1.60 -27.26 -24.72
C PRO A 649 -1.51 -27.79 -23.29
N SER A 650 -0.53 -27.35 -22.50
CA SER A 650 -0.37 -27.75 -21.10
C SER A 650 -1.49 -27.28 -20.16
N LEU A 651 -2.27 -26.28 -20.58
CA LEU A 651 -3.41 -25.75 -19.85
C LEU A 651 -4.76 -26.24 -20.38
N ALA A 652 -4.79 -26.95 -21.51
CA ALA A 652 -6.02 -27.33 -22.21
C ALA A 652 -6.97 -28.24 -21.37
N SER A 653 -6.39 -29.08 -20.51
CA SER A 653 -7.16 -29.99 -19.63
C SER A 653 -7.63 -29.36 -18.32
N ARG A 654 -7.20 -28.12 -18.00
CA ARG A 654 -7.57 -27.43 -16.76
C ARG A 654 -8.83 -26.60 -16.97
N PRO A 655 -9.68 -26.45 -15.95
CA PRO A 655 -10.82 -25.54 -16.03
C PRO A 655 -10.37 -24.11 -16.33
N LEU A 656 -11.26 -23.31 -16.89
CA LEU A 656 -11.02 -21.88 -17.05
C LEU A 656 -11.13 -21.19 -15.68
N PRO A 657 -10.32 -20.17 -15.41
CA PRO A 657 -10.29 -19.51 -14.12
C PRO A 657 -11.55 -18.65 -13.90
N GLU A 658 -12.05 -18.61 -12.67
CA GLU A 658 -13.12 -17.70 -12.24
C GLU A 658 -12.57 -16.32 -11.78
N ALA A 659 -11.27 -16.23 -11.55
CA ALA A 659 -10.55 -14.98 -11.28
C ALA A 659 -9.13 -15.06 -11.82
N LEU A 660 -8.56 -13.91 -12.11
CA LEU A 660 -7.15 -13.73 -12.46
C LEU A 660 -6.48 -12.83 -11.42
N VAL A 661 -5.35 -13.24 -10.90
CA VAL A 661 -4.49 -12.39 -10.08
C VAL A 661 -3.17 -12.15 -10.80
N ALA A 662 -2.62 -10.93 -10.66
CA ALA A 662 -1.29 -10.64 -11.17
C ALA A 662 -0.28 -11.61 -10.56
N GLY A 663 0.66 -12.12 -11.35
CA GLY A 663 1.72 -13.02 -10.91
C GLY A 663 2.60 -12.39 -9.83
N GLY A 664 3.46 -13.20 -9.23
CA GLY A 664 4.46 -12.74 -8.25
C GLY A 664 5.43 -11.72 -8.86
N PRO A 665 6.42 -11.24 -8.07
CA PRO A 665 7.37 -10.24 -8.53
C PRO A 665 8.15 -10.71 -9.76
N ILE A 666 8.61 -9.73 -10.54
CA ILE A 666 9.39 -9.97 -11.76
C ILE A 666 10.67 -10.73 -11.39
N ASP A 667 11.05 -11.71 -12.23
CA ASP A 667 12.25 -12.53 -12.03
C ASP A 667 13.53 -11.66 -11.99
N ASP A 668 14.25 -11.70 -10.89
CA ASP A 668 15.46 -10.92 -10.62
C ASP A 668 16.75 -11.79 -10.57
N ARG A 669 16.68 -13.02 -11.08
CA ARG A 669 17.82 -13.97 -11.03
C ARG A 669 19.08 -13.41 -11.69
N ALA A 670 18.94 -12.66 -12.79
CA ALA A 670 20.08 -12.08 -13.47
C ALA A 670 20.80 -11.04 -12.60
N GLN A 671 20.05 -10.16 -11.95
CA GLN A 671 20.58 -9.12 -11.06
C GLN A 671 21.25 -9.75 -9.83
N ARG A 672 20.58 -10.72 -9.19
CA ARG A 672 21.16 -11.47 -8.06
C ARG A 672 22.47 -12.18 -8.42
N ALA A 673 22.53 -12.79 -9.61
CA ALA A 673 23.76 -13.44 -10.10
C ALA A 673 24.87 -12.42 -10.36
N ALA A 674 24.56 -11.23 -10.85
CA ALA A 674 25.54 -10.17 -11.08
C ALA A 674 26.09 -9.61 -9.75
N VAL A 675 25.22 -9.35 -8.77
CA VAL A 675 25.66 -8.93 -7.43
C VAL A 675 26.50 -10.00 -6.75
N LEU A 676 26.16 -11.28 -6.94
CA LEU A 676 26.95 -12.42 -6.42
C LEU A 676 28.36 -12.41 -7.02
N ARG A 677 28.51 -12.27 -8.35
CA ARG A 677 29.83 -12.18 -9.04
C ARG A 677 30.67 -11.03 -8.50
N LEU A 678 30.07 -9.88 -8.23
CA LEU A 678 30.77 -8.74 -7.64
C LEU A 678 31.23 -9.05 -6.21
N ALA A 679 30.37 -9.61 -5.38
CA ALA A 679 30.68 -9.96 -4.00
C ALA A 679 31.79 -11.01 -3.91
N GLU A 680 31.75 -12.05 -4.75
CA GLU A 680 32.81 -13.06 -4.88
C GLU A 680 34.15 -12.45 -5.28
N SER A 681 34.13 -11.51 -6.26
CA SER A 681 35.31 -10.77 -6.66
C SER A 681 35.90 -9.92 -5.53
N ILE A 682 35.05 -9.23 -4.76
CA ILE A 682 35.50 -8.44 -3.59
C ILE A 682 36.13 -9.33 -2.52
N ARG A 683 35.52 -10.48 -2.25
CA ARG A 683 36.07 -11.48 -1.32
C ARG A 683 37.43 -12.00 -1.78
N ALA A 684 37.53 -12.34 -3.05
CA ALA A 684 38.75 -12.89 -3.63
C ALA A 684 39.90 -11.86 -3.76
N GLY A 685 39.58 -10.56 -3.77
CA GLY A 685 40.58 -9.51 -3.98
C GLY A 685 41.17 -9.50 -5.39
N ASP A 686 40.45 -10.05 -6.40
CA ASP A 686 40.97 -10.32 -7.77
C ASP A 686 41.07 -9.07 -8.65
N GLY A 687 40.63 -7.89 -8.13
CA GLY A 687 40.70 -6.62 -8.85
C GLY A 687 39.68 -6.44 -9.97
N ARG A 688 38.76 -7.36 -10.19
CA ARG A 688 37.67 -7.19 -11.15
C ARG A 688 36.71 -6.08 -10.69
N TYR A 689 36.01 -5.46 -11.63
CA TYR A 689 35.00 -4.41 -11.41
C TYR A 689 35.51 -3.17 -10.63
N PRO A 690 36.64 -2.57 -11.06
CA PRO A 690 37.26 -1.46 -10.33
C PRO A 690 36.34 -0.24 -10.23
N ALA A 691 35.54 0.08 -11.24
CA ALA A 691 34.56 1.16 -11.20
C ALA A 691 33.51 0.94 -10.10
N LEU A 692 33.00 -0.30 -9.96
CA LEU A 692 32.00 -0.66 -8.93
C LEU A 692 32.60 -0.63 -7.51
N ARG A 693 33.86 -1.08 -7.39
CA ARG A 693 34.60 -1.00 -6.10
C ARG A 693 34.79 0.45 -5.68
N ALA A 694 35.18 1.34 -6.62
CA ALA A 694 35.35 2.76 -6.36
C ALA A 694 34.03 3.43 -5.94
N ILE A 695 32.89 3.06 -6.55
CA ILE A 695 31.57 3.53 -6.13
C ILE A 695 31.25 3.08 -4.69
N LEU A 696 31.43 1.80 -4.38
CA LEU A 696 31.19 1.26 -3.03
C LEU A 696 32.12 1.88 -1.97
N ALA A 697 33.37 2.14 -2.33
CA ALA A 697 34.35 2.78 -1.45
C ALA A 697 34.23 4.31 -1.42
N ARG A 698 33.32 4.90 -2.22
CA ARG A 698 33.15 6.36 -2.36
C ARG A 698 34.46 7.06 -2.78
N GLU A 699 35.29 6.37 -3.56
CA GLU A 699 36.54 6.90 -4.07
C GLU A 699 36.27 7.93 -5.18
N ARG A 700 37.18 8.87 -5.35
CA ARG A 700 37.09 9.83 -6.45
C ARG A 700 37.28 9.13 -7.80
N PRO A 701 36.60 9.59 -8.87
CA PRO A 701 36.79 9.03 -10.20
C PRO A 701 38.24 9.09 -10.68
N SER A 702 38.71 8.01 -11.32
CA SER A 702 40.01 7.96 -12.02
C SER A 702 39.82 8.34 -13.49
N ILE A 703 40.41 9.44 -13.88
CA ILE A 703 40.25 10.01 -15.23
C ILE A 703 41.65 10.35 -15.80
N LEU A 704 42.00 9.79 -16.92
CA LEU A 704 43.27 10.07 -17.64
C LEU A 704 43.34 11.57 -17.97
N GLY A 705 44.49 12.17 -17.63
CA GLY A 705 44.74 13.60 -17.86
C GLY A 705 44.25 14.51 -16.72
N VAL A 706 43.60 13.96 -15.69
CA VAL A 706 43.25 14.70 -14.47
C VAL A 706 44.18 14.27 -13.35
N ALA A 707 44.85 15.22 -12.70
CA ALA A 707 45.74 14.91 -11.58
C ALA A 707 44.93 14.32 -10.39
N PRO A 708 45.52 13.44 -9.56
CA PRO A 708 44.88 12.94 -8.36
C PRO A 708 44.37 14.11 -7.47
N GLY A 709 43.08 14.12 -7.18
CA GLY A 709 42.43 15.20 -6.42
C GLY A 709 42.03 16.44 -7.24
N GLY A 710 42.27 16.46 -8.53
CA GLY A 710 41.85 17.51 -9.45
C GLY A 710 40.32 17.62 -9.53
N SER A 711 39.82 18.81 -9.85
CA SER A 711 38.36 19.02 -10.00
C SER A 711 37.88 18.35 -11.30
N VAL A 712 36.77 17.60 -11.14
CA VAL A 712 35.99 17.01 -12.25
C VAL A 712 34.66 17.71 -12.48
N GLN A 713 34.36 18.77 -11.69
CA GLN A 713 33.12 19.54 -11.84
C GLN A 713 33.25 20.52 -13.00
N THR A 714 32.35 20.44 -13.94
CA THR A 714 32.24 21.37 -15.05
C THR A 714 30.81 21.42 -15.58
N THR A 715 30.41 22.55 -16.17
CA THR A 715 29.19 22.72 -16.96
C THR A 715 29.46 22.80 -18.44
N ASP A 716 30.75 22.82 -18.83
CA ASP A 716 31.17 22.83 -20.25
C ASP A 716 31.08 21.42 -20.87
N VAL A 717 30.32 21.32 -21.95
CA VAL A 717 30.05 20.03 -22.65
C VAL A 717 31.31 19.42 -23.25
N GLU A 718 32.23 20.22 -23.77
CA GLU A 718 33.47 19.70 -24.37
C GLU A 718 34.41 19.18 -23.27
N ALA A 719 34.47 19.86 -22.14
CA ALA A 719 35.17 19.34 -20.98
C ALA A 719 34.53 18.05 -20.44
N MET A 720 33.19 17.96 -20.38
CA MET A 720 32.48 16.71 -20.01
C MET A 720 32.79 15.56 -20.95
N LYS A 721 32.84 15.81 -22.28
CA LYS A 721 33.28 14.79 -23.27
C LYS A 721 34.70 14.32 -23.01
N ALA A 722 35.62 15.25 -22.73
CA ALA A 722 37.01 14.92 -22.42
C ALA A 722 37.10 14.06 -21.13
N LEU A 723 36.34 14.38 -20.08
CA LEU A 723 36.27 13.58 -18.87
C LEU A 723 35.70 12.17 -19.15
N ALA A 724 34.60 12.06 -19.90
CA ALA A 724 34.00 10.76 -20.25
C ALA A 724 34.96 9.89 -21.10
N LEU A 725 35.66 10.49 -22.09
CA LEU A 725 36.66 9.80 -22.90
C LEU A 725 37.89 9.39 -22.10
N GLY A 726 38.24 10.15 -21.05
CA GLY A 726 39.36 9.88 -20.15
C GLY A 726 39.06 8.89 -19.04
N LEU A 727 37.81 8.37 -18.87
CA LEU A 727 37.51 7.38 -17.86
C LEU A 727 38.38 6.15 -17.98
N ASP A 728 39.03 5.76 -16.89
CA ASP A 728 39.91 4.60 -16.80
C ASP A 728 39.46 3.65 -15.69
N SER A 729 38.62 2.68 -16.06
CA SER A 729 38.06 1.69 -15.16
C SER A 729 37.37 2.35 -13.96
N SER A 730 36.54 3.38 -14.21
CA SER A 730 36.01 4.30 -13.22
C SER A 730 34.59 4.75 -13.53
N TYR A 731 34.14 5.80 -12.88
CA TYR A 731 32.78 6.30 -13.03
C TYR A 731 32.72 7.83 -13.11
N LEU A 732 31.59 8.34 -13.61
CA LEU A 732 31.29 9.77 -13.67
C LEU A 732 29.81 10.00 -13.33
N PHE A 733 29.51 11.01 -12.49
CA PHE A 733 28.14 11.46 -12.22
C PHE A 733 27.80 12.72 -13.00
N LEU A 734 26.64 12.70 -13.67
CA LEU A 734 26.01 13.87 -14.31
C LEU A 734 24.83 14.33 -13.46
N GLN A 735 25.06 15.23 -12.53
CA GLN A 735 24.03 15.77 -11.68
C GLN A 735 23.29 16.93 -12.34
N GLY A 736 21.96 16.89 -12.33
CA GLY A 736 21.12 18.02 -12.76
C GLY A 736 19.65 17.79 -12.39
N PRO A 737 18.91 18.83 -11.95
CA PRO A 737 17.47 18.75 -11.75
C PRO A 737 16.73 18.37 -13.04
N PRO A 738 15.44 17.97 -12.97
CA PRO A 738 14.61 17.78 -14.15
C PRO A 738 14.62 19.02 -15.06
N GLY A 739 14.75 18.83 -16.38
CA GLY A 739 14.75 19.91 -17.37
C GLY A 739 16.10 20.61 -17.60
N THR A 740 17.18 20.25 -16.90
CA THR A 740 18.51 20.88 -17.09
C THR A 740 19.31 20.34 -18.28
N GLY A 741 18.75 19.41 -19.06
CA GLY A 741 19.39 18.88 -20.26
C GLY A 741 20.29 17.67 -20.05
N LYS A 742 20.11 16.87 -19.00
CA LYS A 742 20.86 15.63 -18.77
C LYS A 742 20.87 14.71 -20.00
N THR A 743 19.69 14.40 -20.56
CA THR A 743 19.53 13.56 -21.76
C THR A 743 20.24 14.16 -22.98
N TRP A 744 20.17 15.50 -23.14
CA TRP A 744 20.86 16.23 -24.18
C TRP A 744 22.38 16.13 -24.05
N THR A 745 22.92 16.26 -22.85
CA THR A 745 24.33 16.11 -22.52
C THR A 745 24.76 14.65 -22.70
N GLY A 746 24.02 13.70 -22.11
CA GLY A 746 24.29 12.28 -22.18
C GLY A 746 24.42 11.78 -23.63
N ALA A 747 23.49 12.19 -24.50
CA ALA A 747 23.56 11.83 -25.92
C ALA A 747 24.88 12.28 -26.59
N ARG A 748 25.38 13.49 -26.24
CA ARG A 748 26.65 14.01 -26.78
C ARG A 748 27.86 13.26 -26.26
N LEU A 749 27.86 12.84 -25.01
CA LEU A 749 28.89 11.98 -24.43
C LEU A 749 28.90 10.63 -25.14
N VAL A 750 27.75 10.00 -25.32
CA VAL A 750 27.61 8.69 -25.99
C VAL A 750 28.10 8.77 -27.42
N VAL A 751 27.73 9.80 -28.19
CA VAL A 751 28.19 9.96 -29.57
C VAL A 751 29.72 10.18 -29.62
N ALA A 752 30.31 10.91 -28.67
CA ALA A 752 31.77 11.06 -28.58
C ALA A 752 32.47 9.72 -28.28
N LEU A 753 31.91 8.87 -27.43
CA LEU A 753 32.42 7.53 -27.14
C LEU A 753 32.32 6.60 -28.37
N LEU A 754 31.14 6.58 -29.04
CA LEU A 754 30.92 5.81 -30.27
C LEU A 754 31.88 6.23 -31.40
N GLY A 755 32.11 7.55 -31.55
CA GLY A 755 33.07 8.10 -32.53
C GLY A 755 34.53 7.70 -32.28
N ARG A 756 34.85 7.19 -31.08
CA ARG A 756 36.14 6.58 -30.72
C ARG A 756 36.15 5.05 -30.83
N GLY A 757 35.07 4.47 -31.35
CA GLY A 757 34.92 3.03 -31.52
C GLY A 757 34.63 2.26 -30.25
N ARG A 758 34.23 2.95 -29.13
CA ARG A 758 33.87 2.29 -27.89
C ARG A 758 32.51 1.59 -28.00
N ARG A 759 32.34 0.50 -27.27
CA ARG A 759 31.06 -0.21 -27.11
C ARG A 759 30.34 0.36 -25.90
N VAL A 760 29.15 0.92 -26.15
CA VAL A 760 28.37 1.66 -25.13
C VAL A 760 27.07 0.94 -24.82
N GLY A 761 26.78 0.75 -23.53
CA GLY A 761 25.48 0.34 -23.02
C GLY A 761 24.64 1.54 -22.64
N ILE A 762 23.33 1.47 -22.89
CA ILE A 762 22.34 2.46 -22.45
C ILE A 762 21.31 1.76 -21.58
N ALA A 763 21.22 2.15 -20.31
CA ALA A 763 20.30 1.60 -19.34
C ALA A 763 19.39 2.67 -18.73
N ALA A 764 18.15 2.31 -18.38
CA ALA A 764 17.26 3.07 -17.54
C ALA A 764 16.19 2.15 -16.93
N GLN A 765 15.42 2.64 -15.98
CA GLN A 765 14.30 1.86 -15.39
C GLN A 765 13.13 1.63 -16.35
N SER A 766 12.89 2.52 -17.31
CA SER A 766 11.76 2.41 -18.22
C SER A 766 12.19 2.42 -19.70
N HIS A 767 11.44 1.69 -20.53
CA HIS A 767 11.62 1.72 -21.97
C HIS A 767 11.45 3.13 -22.54
N LYS A 768 10.54 3.93 -21.99
CA LYS A 768 10.32 5.32 -22.41
C LYS A 768 11.56 6.20 -22.20
N ALA A 769 12.22 6.10 -21.04
CA ALA A 769 13.47 6.84 -20.77
C ALA A 769 14.57 6.41 -21.73
N ILE A 770 14.73 5.10 -21.96
CA ILE A 770 15.68 4.57 -22.95
C ILE A 770 15.38 5.14 -24.34
N HIS A 771 14.13 5.11 -24.81
CA HIS A 771 13.74 5.61 -26.13
C HIS A 771 14.03 7.10 -26.30
N ASN A 772 13.78 7.92 -25.27
CA ASN A 772 14.09 9.35 -25.30
C ASN A 772 15.60 9.60 -25.51
N LEU A 773 16.44 8.88 -24.77
CA LEU A 773 17.89 9.01 -24.90
C LEU A 773 18.39 8.47 -26.26
N LEU A 774 17.87 7.34 -26.74
CA LEU A 774 18.23 6.77 -28.05
C LEU A 774 17.87 7.71 -29.20
N GLY A 775 16.70 8.35 -29.16
CA GLY A 775 16.28 9.32 -30.18
C GLY A 775 17.21 10.54 -30.24
N GLU A 776 17.66 11.06 -29.08
CA GLU A 776 18.61 12.17 -29.05
C GLU A 776 20.01 11.73 -29.48
N ILE A 777 20.46 10.50 -29.13
CA ILE A 777 21.72 9.92 -29.61
C ILE A 777 21.74 9.84 -31.14
N GLU A 778 20.69 9.29 -31.76
CA GLU A 778 20.64 9.16 -33.23
C GLU A 778 20.59 10.52 -33.94
N LYS A 779 19.92 11.51 -33.34
CA LYS A 779 19.92 12.89 -33.86
C LYS A 779 21.33 13.48 -33.82
N VAL A 780 21.99 13.44 -32.65
CA VAL A 780 23.35 13.96 -32.48
C VAL A 780 24.35 13.23 -33.36
N ALA A 781 24.22 11.91 -33.52
CA ALA A 781 25.09 11.11 -34.38
C ALA A 781 24.98 11.51 -35.84
N ARG A 782 23.76 11.74 -36.35
CA ARG A 782 23.53 12.26 -37.72
C ARG A 782 24.18 13.62 -37.93
N ASP A 783 23.98 14.54 -36.98
CA ASP A 783 24.52 15.90 -37.03
C ASP A 783 26.09 15.88 -37.02
N ALA A 784 26.68 14.94 -36.29
CA ALA A 784 28.12 14.76 -36.16
C ALA A 784 28.75 13.84 -37.23
N GLY A 785 27.96 13.24 -38.13
CA GLY A 785 28.46 12.28 -39.14
C GLY A 785 28.98 10.97 -38.56
N VAL A 786 28.55 10.59 -37.32
CA VAL A 786 28.96 9.34 -36.69
C VAL A 786 27.95 8.24 -37.04
N VAL A 787 28.47 7.16 -37.65
CA VAL A 787 27.68 5.99 -38.04
C VAL A 787 27.99 4.85 -37.09
N PHE A 788 26.97 4.21 -36.55
CA PHE A 788 27.08 3.07 -35.64
C PHE A 788 25.95 2.08 -35.87
N LYS A 789 26.07 0.88 -35.32
CA LYS A 789 24.99 -0.11 -35.25
C LYS A 789 24.61 -0.38 -33.82
N GLY A 790 23.29 -0.32 -33.51
CA GLY A 790 22.75 -0.54 -32.18
C GLY A 790 21.65 -1.61 -32.12
N LEU A 791 21.56 -2.28 -30.99
CA LEU A 791 20.48 -3.19 -30.64
C LEU A 791 19.80 -2.73 -29.36
N LYS A 792 18.49 -2.70 -29.39
CA LYS A 792 17.65 -2.38 -28.21
C LYS A 792 16.82 -3.60 -27.81
N LYS A 793 16.90 -4.00 -26.53
CA LYS A 793 16.14 -5.13 -25.98
C LYS A 793 14.66 -4.77 -25.85
N SER A 794 13.80 -5.52 -26.54
CA SER A 794 12.35 -5.46 -26.43
C SER A 794 11.83 -6.57 -25.51
N SER A 795 10.68 -6.35 -24.88
CA SER A 795 9.91 -7.37 -24.17
C SER A 795 8.83 -8.04 -25.04
N GLY A 796 8.77 -7.70 -26.34
CA GLY A 796 7.73 -8.16 -27.27
C GLY A 796 6.45 -7.30 -27.22
N SER A 797 6.35 -6.30 -26.33
CA SER A 797 5.25 -5.33 -26.34
C SER A 797 5.58 -4.13 -27.22
N SER A 798 4.57 -3.52 -27.84
CA SER A 798 4.73 -2.34 -28.70
C SER A 798 5.41 -1.17 -27.98
N ASP A 799 5.15 -0.98 -26.70
CA ASP A 799 5.75 0.09 -25.88
C ASP A 799 7.24 -0.13 -25.62
N SER A 800 7.73 -1.36 -25.81
CA SER A 800 9.13 -1.72 -25.63
C SER A 800 9.92 -1.74 -26.92
N GLU A 801 9.27 -1.60 -28.07
CA GLU A 801 9.93 -1.59 -29.38
C GLU A 801 10.45 -0.20 -29.73
N TYR A 802 11.63 -0.17 -30.33
CA TYR A 802 12.26 1.03 -30.88
C TYR A 802 12.82 0.72 -32.27
N ALA A 803 12.54 1.57 -33.22
CA ALA A 803 13.08 1.49 -34.56
C ALA A 803 13.64 2.86 -34.99
N GLY A 804 14.92 2.92 -35.25
CA GLY A 804 15.60 4.12 -35.70
C GLY A 804 16.55 3.84 -36.82
N PRO A 805 17.21 4.87 -37.37
CA PRO A 805 18.13 4.73 -38.50
C PRO A 805 19.40 3.90 -38.19
N PHE A 806 19.84 3.83 -36.93
CA PHE A 806 21.02 3.11 -36.48
C PHE A 806 20.70 1.97 -35.50
N ILE A 807 19.52 1.97 -34.91
CA ILE A 807 19.14 1.07 -33.81
C ILE A 807 17.89 0.27 -34.17
N THR A 808 17.95 -1.04 -33.96
CA THR A 808 16.84 -1.97 -34.17
C THR A 808 16.52 -2.69 -32.87
N SER A 809 15.21 -3.01 -32.64
CA SER A 809 14.78 -3.82 -31.48
C SER A 809 14.88 -5.31 -31.77
N ASP A 810 15.14 -6.06 -30.72
CA ASP A 810 15.08 -7.53 -30.71
C ASP A 810 14.63 -8.03 -29.32
N ASP A 811 13.91 -9.16 -29.30
CA ASP A 811 13.42 -9.78 -28.07
C ASP A 811 14.23 -11.02 -27.64
N ASP A 812 15.17 -11.50 -28.47
CA ASP A 812 16.03 -12.62 -28.14
C ASP A 812 17.29 -12.18 -27.38
N ASN A 813 17.43 -12.63 -26.14
CA ASN A 813 18.60 -12.36 -25.31
C ASN A 813 19.91 -12.85 -25.92
N ALA A 814 19.88 -13.99 -26.63
CA ALA A 814 21.09 -14.58 -27.25
C ALA A 814 21.74 -13.64 -28.28
N ARG A 815 20.92 -12.83 -28.97
CA ARG A 815 21.48 -11.85 -29.97
C ARG A 815 22.31 -10.76 -29.31
N PHE A 816 21.95 -10.37 -28.07
CA PHE A 816 22.73 -9.38 -27.31
C PHE A 816 24.02 -9.99 -26.76
N GLU A 817 23.94 -11.20 -26.20
CA GLU A 817 25.08 -11.90 -25.62
C GLU A 817 26.10 -12.31 -26.70
N GLN A 818 25.64 -12.59 -27.92
CA GLN A 818 26.47 -12.97 -29.08
C GLN A 818 26.82 -11.79 -29.99
N ALA A 819 26.36 -10.57 -29.70
CA ALA A 819 26.62 -9.40 -30.52
C ALA A 819 28.11 -9.20 -30.73
N GLY A 820 28.54 -9.14 -32.00
CA GLY A 820 29.92 -8.91 -32.39
C GLY A 820 30.37 -7.47 -32.17
N PRO A 821 31.64 -7.16 -32.45
CA PRO A 821 32.20 -5.81 -32.29
C PRO A 821 31.60 -4.78 -33.27
N ASP A 822 30.90 -5.23 -34.32
CA ASP A 822 30.16 -4.38 -35.26
C ASP A 822 28.94 -3.72 -34.60
N VAL A 823 28.40 -4.29 -33.52
CA VAL A 823 27.33 -3.69 -32.73
C VAL A 823 27.94 -2.87 -31.59
N GLN A 824 28.00 -1.57 -31.80
CA GLN A 824 28.66 -0.65 -30.87
C GLN A 824 27.74 -0.16 -29.74
N LEU A 825 26.41 -0.17 -29.92
CA LEU A 825 25.48 0.26 -28.91
C LEU A 825 24.50 -0.87 -28.52
N LEU A 826 24.39 -1.15 -27.22
CA LEU A 826 23.36 -2.02 -26.67
C LEU A 826 22.48 -1.20 -25.75
N ALA A 827 21.14 -1.39 -25.81
CA ALA A 827 20.19 -0.67 -24.94
C ALA A 827 19.17 -1.62 -24.30
N GLY A 828 18.88 -1.42 -23.03
CA GLY A 828 17.93 -2.25 -22.29
C GLY A 828 17.84 -1.86 -20.83
N THR A 829 17.03 -2.63 -20.07
CA THR A 829 16.86 -2.46 -18.63
C THR A 829 17.90 -3.28 -17.85
N ALA A 830 17.82 -3.25 -16.52
CA ALA A 830 18.75 -3.96 -15.63
C ALA A 830 18.86 -5.46 -15.96
N TRP A 831 17.78 -6.10 -16.41
CA TRP A 831 17.76 -7.52 -16.78
C TRP A 831 18.71 -7.87 -17.92
N LEU A 832 18.92 -6.96 -18.85
CA LEU A 832 19.86 -7.19 -19.96
C LEU A 832 21.30 -7.17 -19.46
N PHE A 833 21.72 -6.06 -18.82
CA PHE A 833 23.11 -5.82 -18.47
C PHE A 833 23.64 -6.66 -17.31
N SER A 834 22.73 -7.23 -16.50
CA SER A 834 23.09 -8.14 -15.40
C SER A 834 23.40 -9.56 -15.84
N ARG A 835 23.15 -9.91 -17.11
CA ARG A 835 23.34 -11.27 -17.64
C ARG A 835 24.82 -11.68 -17.74
N PRO A 836 25.13 -12.95 -17.41
CA PRO A 836 26.53 -13.44 -17.46
C PRO A 836 27.21 -13.27 -18.85
N GLY A 837 26.43 -13.41 -19.91
CA GLY A 837 26.96 -13.28 -21.30
C GLY A 837 27.37 -11.85 -21.64
N LEU A 838 27.00 -10.85 -20.84
CA LEU A 838 27.43 -9.45 -21.03
C LEU A 838 28.50 -8.99 -20.03
N ASP A 839 28.96 -9.85 -19.13
CA ASP A 839 29.94 -9.53 -18.09
C ASP A 839 31.25 -9.00 -18.72
N GLY A 840 31.62 -7.75 -18.44
CA GLY A 840 32.83 -7.07 -18.96
C GLY A 840 32.84 -6.82 -20.47
N ARG A 841 31.71 -6.91 -21.18
CA ARG A 841 31.62 -6.81 -22.65
C ARG A 841 31.58 -5.39 -23.21
N LEU A 842 31.34 -4.40 -22.37
CA LEU A 842 31.18 -2.99 -22.74
C LEU A 842 32.36 -2.15 -22.22
N ASP A 843 32.73 -1.12 -23.00
CA ASP A 843 33.68 -0.13 -22.52
C ASP A 843 33.01 0.81 -21.50
N ASP A 844 31.81 1.28 -21.85
CA ASP A 844 31.08 2.25 -21.05
C ASP A 844 29.62 1.83 -20.92
N LEU A 845 29.02 2.03 -19.72
CA LEU A 845 27.59 1.90 -19.48
C LEU A 845 27.04 3.24 -18.98
N VAL A 846 26.07 3.79 -19.72
CA VAL A 846 25.33 5.00 -19.31
C VAL A 846 24.01 4.58 -18.70
N ILE A 847 23.76 4.99 -17.46
CA ILE A 847 22.50 4.75 -16.73
C ILE A 847 21.75 6.07 -16.62
N ASP A 848 20.73 6.26 -17.47
CA ASP A 848 19.88 7.44 -17.42
C ASP A 848 18.92 7.37 -16.25
N GLU A 849 18.62 8.52 -15.64
CA GLU A 849 17.82 8.62 -14.40
C GLU A 849 18.37 7.73 -13.25
N ALA A 850 19.69 7.67 -13.10
CA ALA A 850 20.37 6.83 -12.11
C ALA A 850 19.91 7.08 -10.67
N GLY A 851 19.41 8.28 -10.35
CA GLY A 851 18.81 8.59 -9.05
C GLY A 851 17.51 7.83 -8.74
N GLN A 852 16.90 7.17 -9.73
CA GLN A 852 15.74 6.29 -9.57
C GLN A 852 16.12 4.81 -9.51
N VAL A 853 17.39 4.47 -9.74
CA VAL A 853 17.90 3.09 -9.77
C VAL A 853 18.47 2.74 -8.40
N SER A 854 18.16 1.55 -7.89
CA SER A 854 18.77 1.06 -6.65
C SER A 854 20.28 0.88 -6.82
N LEU A 855 21.04 1.04 -5.74
CA LEU A 855 22.47 0.75 -5.77
C LEU A 855 22.74 -0.69 -6.22
N ALA A 856 21.94 -1.65 -5.76
CA ALA A 856 22.07 -3.06 -6.17
C ALA A 856 21.91 -3.26 -7.68
N ASP A 857 20.91 -2.62 -8.31
CA ASP A 857 20.69 -2.71 -9.75
C ASP A 857 21.77 -1.95 -10.54
N ALA A 858 22.20 -0.78 -10.05
CA ALA A 858 23.31 -0.04 -10.68
C ALA A 858 24.59 -0.87 -10.69
N LEU A 859 24.92 -1.53 -9.59
CA LEU A 859 26.08 -2.42 -9.49
C LEU A 859 25.89 -3.70 -10.34
N ALA A 860 24.69 -4.28 -10.34
CA ALA A 860 24.39 -5.45 -11.15
C ALA A 860 24.60 -5.17 -12.65
N MET A 861 24.04 -4.05 -13.14
CA MET A 861 24.24 -3.59 -14.52
C MET A 861 25.72 -3.26 -14.82
N GLY A 862 26.36 -2.63 -13.85
CA GLY A 862 27.75 -2.18 -13.98
C GLY A 862 28.75 -3.32 -14.18
N THR A 863 28.41 -4.58 -13.84
CA THR A 863 29.24 -5.74 -14.17
C THR A 863 29.47 -5.91 -15.66
N ALA A 864 28.58 -5.36 -16.52
CA ALA A 864 28.70 -5.44 -17.97
C ALA A 864 29.78 -4.52 -18.55
N ALA A 865 30.25 -3.51 -17.83
CA ALA A 865 31.06 -2.45 -18.38
C ALA A 865 32.32 -2.16 -17.55
N ARG A 866 33.35 -1.61 -18.27
CA ARG A 866 34.55 -1.12 -17.62
C ARG A 866 34.37 0.21 -16.91
N ASN A 867 33.58 1.11 -17.49
CA ASN A 867 33.29 2.44 -16.96
C ASN A 867 31.79 2.67 -16.81
N LEU A 868 31.40 3.51 -15.86
CA LEU A 868 29.99 3.91 -15.66
C LEU A 868 29.84 5.43 -15.80
N ILE A 869 28.72 5.85 -16.42
CA ILE A 869 28.25 7.24 -16.45
C ILE A 869 26.82 7.23 -15.89
N LEU A 870 26.62 7.91 -14.76
CA LEU A 870 25.41 7.86 -13.95
C LEU A 870 24.70 9.21 -13.92
#